data_a721d014e93b16aa97e664c221826b51
#
_entry.id   a721d014e93b16aa97e664c221826b51
#
_cell.length_a   1.000
_cell.length_b   1.000
_cell.length_c   1.000
_cell.angle_alpha   90.00
_cell.angle_beta   90.00
_cell.angle_gamma   90.00
#
_symmetry.space_group_name_H-M   'P 1'
#
loop_
_entity.id
_entity.type
_entity.pdbx_description
1 polymer ?
#
loop_
_entity_poly.entity_id
_entity_poly.type
_entity_poly.pdbx_seq_one_letter_code
_entity_poly.pdbx_strand_id
1 'polypeptide(L)'
;MNNPFDITKAVDFTDEQIIEYWVDISSKGGFKDLLKPTSVMPMILLGSKGSGKTHLMRYFSYELQKIKYQENLKKGLEDDKFIGIYVRCSGFNSERFSNKGQSDEIWSSVYAYYWELWLAQITLNSIIDLQQKNIVEIPNEKELVEQIIGLLNKKPDDNVPSNLKDLVHFFSSLQRKVDYEVENCIFNEDNKLYIDILVSPARITYGLPVIMTELVPFFKDKIFLYLIDELENISENQQKLIQTLIREKNTSCTFRIGARLYGVRTYKTLGSGEENREGSEFEQVVLDEFLRRNNKNYADFMRRVCEHRLRRNGIYFSEEQKIDDFIESFNMESFFQKVKSKKPSQAQSYFSKLKEKLRGRMAEDEINSIIVNLSSDNVLIERTNVFLFYRAWNDLSKKKNQKEKKDLVQISLDIKEEALNYTPESKNEKNQQATVLNKFKRDIIDMLARETRENIPYYGFDDFLRMSSGTPRNLLNILKHSYKWTYFNEAKEAFRNKIKINLDAQTKGIKDTIDWFFEDNRIPAKKDGKLVDCIDRLGKFLRELKYSDIPPECSINIFGLNLENLSDEARRTFNFLENYSYIVQSEEDRRDKNSNNKYRTYNINGTIIPHWELSLSKRGIVILSTEEAESIFNLNQSDKFEELLRKRKKRYNAPFAQSSLSEQQPKTLFDL
;
A
#
# COMPACT_ATOMS: atom_id res chain seq x y z
N MET A 1 27.49 9.44 -7.92
CA MET A 1 26.93 8.53 -6.89
C MET A 1 26.03 7.55 -7.63
N ASN A 2 26.34 6.27 -7.61
CA ASN A 2 25.49 5.23 -8.22
C ASN A 2 24.66 4.57 -7.10
N ASN A 3 23.44 5.07 -6.89
CA ASN A 3 22.57 4.54 -5.84
C ASN A 3 21.78 3.33 -6.36
N PRO A 4 21.99 2.13 -5.82
CA PRO A 4 21.31 0.90 -6.28
C PRO A 4 19.78 0.94 -6.20
N PHE A 5 19.23 1.90 -5.45
CA PHE A 5 17.81 2.05 -5.21
C PHE A 5 17.17 3.22 -5.97
N ASP A 6 17.90 3.90 -6.89
CA ASP A 6 17.38 5.08 -7.58
C ASP A 6 16.16 4.80 -8.44
N ILE A 7 16.16 3.70 -9.18
CA ILE A 7 15.03 3.32 -10.02
C ILE A 7 13.97 2.61 -9.17
N THR A 8 12.86 3.28 -8.92
CA THR A 8 11.76 2.74 -8.09
C THR A 8 10.44 2.57 -8.85
N LYS A 9 10.32 3.14 -10.06
CA LYS A 9 9.12 3.00 -10.90
C LYS A 9 9.36 1.98 -12.00
N ALA A 10 8.42 1.05 -12.19
CA ALA A 10 8.52 0.02 -13.23
C ALA A 10 8.58 0.60 -14.67
N VAL A 11 8.02 1.79 -14.88
CA VAL A 11 8.05 2.47 -16.18
C VAL A 11 9.41 3.07 -16.52
N ASP A 12 10.28 3.28 -15.54
CA ASP A 12 11.61 3.84 -15.72
C ASP A 12 12.66 2.73 -16.04
N PHE A 13 12.27 1.44 -15.95
CA PHE A 13 13.12 0.31 -16.32
C PHE A 13 13.02 0.00 -17.82
N THR A 14 14.15 -0.30 -18.45
CA THR A 14 14.15 -0.99 -19.75
C THR A 14 13.64 -2.43 -19.60
N ASP A 15 13.34 -3.09 -20.72
CA ASP A 15 12.87 -4.49 -20.69
C ASP A 15 13.97 -5.43 -20.15
N GLU A 16 15.22 -5.21 -20.54
CA GLU A 16 16.38 -5.95 -20.02
C GLU A 16 16.52 -5.76 -18.51
N GLN A 17 16.36 -4.54 -18.01
CA GLN A 17 16.43 -4.24 -16.58
C GLN A 17 15.30 -4.92 -15.79
N ILE A 18 14.10 -5.06 -16.35
CA ILE A 18 13.03 -5.79 -15.66
C ILE A 18 13.43 -7.26 -15.46
N ILE A 19 13.99 -7.91 -16.47
CA ILE A 19 14.50 -9.30 -16.35
C ILE A 19 15.68 -9.34 -15.39
N GLU A 20 16.61 -8.40 -15.53
CA GLU A 20 17.82 -8.33 -14.71
C GLU A 20 17.50 -8.14 -13.22
N TYR A 21 16.50 -7.33 -12.87
CA TYR A 21 16.11 -7.05 -11.48
C TYR A 21 14.94 -7.91 -10.99
N TRP A 22 14.50 -8.89 -11.78
CA TRP A 22 13.42 -9.78 -11.38
C TRP A 22 13.81 -10.66 -10.20
N VAL A 23 12.96 -10.67 -9.19
CA VAL A 23 13.02 -11.60 -8.06
C VAL A 23 11.61 -12.13 -7.83
N ASP A 24 11.45 -13.45 -7.82
CA ASP A 24 10.15 -14.04 -7.52
C ASP A 24 9.88 -14.08 -6.00
N ILE A 25 8.61 -14.06 -5.61
CA ILE A 25 8.22 -14.09 -4.19
C ILE A 25 8.52 -15.45 -3.54
N SER A 26 8.50 -16.53 -4.31
CA SER A 26 8.75 -17.89 -3.85
C SER A 26 9.56 -18.67 -4.87
N SER A 27 10.31 -19.67 -4.42
CA SER A 27 10.99 -20.63 -5.28
C SER A 27 10.06 -21.68 -5.91
N LYS A 28 8.82 -21.79 -5.41
CA LYS A 28 7.78 -22.70 -5.92
C LYS A 28 6.60 -21.89 -6.41
N GLY A 29 6.38 -21.86 -7.72
CA GLY A 29 5.27 -21.21 -8.41
C GLY A 29 5.28 -19.67 -8.36
N GLY A 30 5.43 -19.09 -7.21
CA GLY A 30 5.63 -17.64 -7.04
C GLY A 30 4.55 -16.74 -7.65
N PHE A 31 4.99 -15.72 -8.37
CA PHE A 31 4.09 -14.81 -9.08
C PHE A 31 3.37 -15.44 -10.27
N LYS A 32 3.91 -16.55 -10.86
CA LYS A 32 3.22 -17.30 -11.92
C LYS A 32 1.95 -17.94 -11.39
N ASP A 33 1.99 -18.52 -10.17
CA ASP A 33 0.81 -19.10 -9.53
C ASP A 33 -0.22 -18.03 -9.11
N LEU A 34 0.26 -16.85 -8.73
CA LEU A 34 -0.63 -15.74 -8.44
C LEU A 34 -1.36 -15.23 -9.67
N LEU A 35 -0.62 -15.00 -10.77
CA LEU A 35 -1.17 -14.43 -12.02
C LEU A 35 -1.95 -15.44 -12.84
N LYS A 36 -1.69 -16.74 -12.67
CA LYS A 36 -2.33 -17.86 -13.40
C LYS A 36 -2.42 -17.59 -14.90
N PRO A 37 -1.30 -17.41 -15.62
CA PRO A 37 -1.31 -16.90 -17.00
C PRO A 37 -2.06 -17.79 -18.00
N THR A 38 -2.24 -19.07 -17.71
CA THR A 38 -2.96 -20.05 -18.54
C THR A 38 -4.42 -20.29 -18.09
N SER A 39 -4.89 -19.63 -17.02
CA SER A 39 -6.30 -19.75 -16.61
C SER A 39 -7.18 -18.90 -17.53
N VAL A 40 -8.25 -19.50 -18.04
CA VAL A 40 -9.27 -18.81 -18.86
C VAL A 40 -10.09 -17.80 -18.05
N MET A 41 -10.13 -17.93 -16.71
CA MET A 41 -10.80 -16.98 -15.84
C MET A 41 -10.05 -15.65 -15.86
N PRO A 42 -10.70 -14.54 -16.27
CA PRO A 42 -10.10 -13.22 -16.19
C PRO A 42 -9.75 -12.84 -14.75
N MET A 43 -8.76 -11.96 -14.60
CA MET A 43 -8.34 -11.47 -13.27
C MET A 43 -8.18 -9.96 -13.27
N ILE A 44 -8.68 -9.32 -12.22
CA ILE A 44 -8.41 -7.91 -11.91
C ILE A 44 -7.35 -7.86 -10.79
N LEU A 45 -6.19 -7.31 -11.13
CA LEU A 45 -5.06 -7.14 -10.23
C LEU A 45 -5.06 -5.70 -9.70
N LEU A 46 -5.58 -5.51 -8.51
CA LEU A 46 -5.60 -4.23 -7.82
C LEU A 46 -4.33 -4.02 -6.97
N GLY A 47 -4.08 -2.79 -6.60
CA GLY A 47 -3.06 -2.47 -5.62
C GLY A 47 -2.69 -0.99 -5.61
N SER A 48 -2.04 -0.57 -4.53
CA SER A 48 -1.53 0.78 -4.37
C SER A 48 -0.45 1.13 -5.41
N LYS A 49 -0.14 2.41 -5.52
CA LYS A 49 0.97 2.88 -6.36
C LYS A 49 2.29 2.33 -5.83
N GLY A 50 3.02 1.58 -6.67
CA GLY A 50 4.29 0.97 -6.30
C GLY A 50 4.20 -0.44 -5.70
N SER A 51 3.02 -1.08 -5.70
CA SER A 51 2.85 -2.48 -5.27
C SER A 51 3.54 -3.51 -6.18
N GLY A 52 3.93 -3.11 -7.42
CA GLY A 52 4.64 -3.97 -8.37
C GLY A 52 3.78 -4.49 -9.54
N LYS A 53 2.51 -4.09 -9.67
CA LYS A 53 1.61 -4.55 -10.75
C LYS A 53 2.21 -4.43 -12.15
N THR A 54 2.65 -3.23 -12.54
CA THR A 54 3.26 -2.98 -13.85
C THR A 54 4.50 -3.83 -14.08
N HIS A 55 5.35 -3.99 -13.05
CA HIS A 55 6.55 -4.84 -13.15
C HIS A 55 6.17 -6.30 -13.38
N LEU A 56 5.18 -6.78 -12.63
CA LEU A 56 4.62 -8.13 -12.77
C LEU A 56 4.03 -8.35 -14.17
N MET A 57 3.17 -7.45 -14.64
CA MET A 57 2.52 -7.61 -15.94
C MET A 57 3.51 -7.52 -17.09
N ARG A 58 4.47 -6.59 -17.07
CA ARG A 58 5.53 -6.54 -18.07
C ARG A 58 6.37 -7.80 -18.09
N TYR A 59 6.72 -8.38 -16.92
CA TYR A 59 7.51 -9.62 -16.87
C TYR A 59 6.87 -10.79 -17.62
N PHE A 60 5.53 -10.85 -17.68
CA PHE A 60 4.81 -11.89 -18.42
C PHE A 60 4.45 -11.49 -19.86
N SER A 61 4.90 -10.32 -20.34
CA SER A 61 4.68 -9.90 -21.72
C SER A 61 5.59 -10.65 -22.71
N TYR A 62 5.15 -10.72 -23.96
CA TYR A 62 5.91 -11.32 -25.05
C TYR A 62 7.29 -10.66 -25.21
N GLU A 63 7.35 -9.33 -25.10
CA GLU A 63 8.63 -8.60 -25.19
C GLU A 63 9.65 -9.11 -24.16
N LEU A 64 9.20 -9.39 -22.93
CA LEU A 64 10.08 -9.92 -21.90
C LEU A 64 10.28 -11.45 -22.01
N GLN A 65 9.31 -12.20 -22.53
CA GLN A 65 9.53 -13.62 -22.88
C GLN A 65 10.67 -13.77 -23.88
N LYS A 66 10.76 -12.89 -24.90
CA LYS A 66 11.87 -12.87 -25.86
C LYS A 66 13.24 -12.72 -25.18
N ILE A 67 13.35 -11.72 -24.28
CA ILE A 67 14.60 -11.43 -23.60
C ILE A 67 14.95 -12.55 -22.61
N LYS A 68 13.96 -13.08 -21.91
CA LYS A 68 14.12 -14.16 -20.93
C LYS A 68 14.65 -15.46 -21.56
N TYR A 69 14.12 -15.83 -22.72
CA TYR A 69 14.41 -17.12 -23.35
C TYR A 69 15.46 -17.06 -24.45
N GLN A 70 15.71 -15.88 -25.02
CA GLN A 70 16.70 -15.66 -26.09
C GLN A 70 16.61 -16.73 -27.21
N GLU A 71 17.68 -17.48 -27.45
CA GLU A 71 17.76 -18.54 -28.47
C GLU A 71 16.81 -19.70 -28.18
N ASN A 72 16.40 -19.91 -26.92
CA ASN A 72 15.45 -20.95 -26.53
C ASN A 72 13.99 -20.50 -26.55
N LEU A 73 13.66 -19.38 -27.23
CA LEU A 73 12.34 -18.78 -27.20
C LEU A 73 11.22 -19.75 -27.58
N LYS A 74 11.42 -20.61 -28.60
CA LYS A 74 10.43 -21.62 -29.00
C LYS A 74 10.06 -22.52 -27.82
N LYS A 75 11.06 -23.16 -27.21
CA LYS A 75 10.88 -24.05 -26.07
C LYS A 75 10.28 -23.30 -24.86
N GLY A 76 10.75 -22.08 -24.60
CA GLY A 76 10.22 -21.26 -23.49
C GLY A 76 8.73 -20.97 -23.63
N LEU A 77 8.24 -20.66 -24.84
CA LEU A 77 6.83 -20.45 -25.12
C LEU A 77 6.01 -21.75 -25.11
N GLU A 78 6.61 -22.88 -25.50
CA GLU A 78 6.00 -24.22 -25.38
C GLU A 78 5.80 -24.61 -23.89
N ASP A 79 6.78 -24.31 -23.04
CA ASP A 79 6.72 -24.56 -21.58
C ASP A 79 5.77 -23.59 -20.86
N ASP A 80 5.73 -22.35 -21.27
CA ASP A 80 4.84 -21.31 -20.67
C ASP A 80 3.38 -21.51 -21.05
N LYS A 81 3.09 -22.02 -22.26
CA LYS A 81 1.74 -22.21 -22.84
C LYS A 81 0.89 -20.95 -22.97
N PHE A 82 1.52 -19.78 -23.04
CA PHE A 82 0.85 -18.52 -23.32
C PHE A 82 1.76 -17.55 -24.08
N ILE A 83 1.13 -16.60 -24.77
CA ILE A 83 1.76 -15.44 -25.39
C ILE A 83 1.24 -14.18 -24.68
N GLY A 84 2.10 -13.42 -24.02
CA GLY A 84 1.70 -12.26 -23.24
C GLY A 84 1.60 -10.98 -24.09
N ILE A 85 0.41 -10.48 -24.33
CA ILE A 85 0.17 -9.25 -25.09
C ILE A 85 -0.04 -8.10 -24.10
N TYR A 86 1.00 -7.28 -23.87
CA TYR A 86 0.96 -6.18 -22.92
C TYR A 86 0.48 -4.89 -23.57
N VAL A 87 -0.50 -4.25 -22.93
CA VAL A 87 -1.04 -2.96 -23.35
C VAL A 87 -1.18 -2.05 -22.13
N ARG A 88 -0.87 -0.76 -22.32
CA ARG A 88 -0.93 0.25 -21.27
C ARG A 88 -1.96 1.32 -21.63
N CYS A 89 -3.00 1.47 -20.81
CA CYS A 89 -4.10 2.40 -21.08
C CYS A 89 -3.66 3.88 -21.11
N SER A 90 -2.59 4.28 -20.40
CA SER A 90 -2.08 5.64 -20.41
C SER A 90 -1.48 6.08 -21.74
N GLY A 91 -1.01 5.15 -22.59
CA GLY A 91 -0.49 5.45 -23.92
C GLY A 91 -1.56 5.73 -24.96
N PHE A 92 -2.82 5.59 -24.63
CA PHE A 92 -3.95 5.59 -25.55
C PHE A 92 -4.56 6.95 -25.82
N ASN A 93 -4.21 7.99 -25.05
CA ASN A 93 -4.83 9.32 -25.10
C ASN A 93 -6.37 9.24 -25.15
N SER A 94 -6.95 8.48 -24.25
CA SER A 94 -8.36 8.12 -24.22
C SER A 94 -9.32 9.30 -23.98
N GLU A 95 -8.81 10.41 -23.42
CA GLU A 95 -9.60 11.61 -23.13
C GLU A 95 -10.16 12.28 -24.40
N ARG A 96 -9.52 12.09 -25.57
CA ARG A 96 -9.97 12.62 -26.86
C ARG A 96 -11.29 12.02 -27.35
N PHE A 97 -11.69 10.85 -26.84
CA PHE A 97 -12.96 10.20 -27.13
C PHE A 97 -14.05 10.66 -26.14
N SER A 98 -14.23 11.97 -26.03
CA SER A 98 -15.22 12.57 -25.15
C SER A 98 -15.62 13.98 -25.63
N ASN A 99 -16.77 14.43 -25.22
CA ASN A 99 -17.29 15.77 -25.54
C ASN A 99 -17.39 16.04 -27.06
N LYS A 100 -16.87 17.13 -27.56
CA LYS A 100 -16.84 17.51 -28.99
C LYS A 100 -18.21 17.43 -29.69
N GLY A 101 -19.32 17.67 -28.97
CA GLY A 101 -20.66 17.67 -29.52
C GLY A 101 -21.27 16.30 -29.84
N GLN A 102 -20.63 15.20 -29.45
CA GLN A 102 -21.13 13.84 -29.67
C GLN A 102 -21.69 13.23 -28.36
N SER A 103 -22.63 12.27 -28.49
CA SER A 103 -23.16 11.52 -27.36
C SER A 103 -22.17 10.48 -26.84
N ASP A 104 -22.36 10.06 -25.58
CA ASP A 104 -21.55 9.02 -24.95
C ASP A 104 -21.64 7.68 -25.68
N GLU A 105 -22.78 7.37 -26.32
CA GLU A 105 -22.98 6.14 -27.10
C GLU A 105 -22.10 6.15 -28.37
N ILE A 106 -22.04 7.28 -29.06
CA ILE A 106 -21.19 7.45 -30.25
C ILE A 106 -19.72 7.28 -29.83
N TRP A 107 -19.29 7.98 -28.77
CA TRP A 107 -17.92 7.87 -28.28
C TRP A 107 -17.57 6.45 -27.81
N SER A 108 -18.49 5.75 -27.16
CA SER A 108 -18.28 4.35 -26.73
C SER A 108 -18.09 3.43 -27.93
N SER A 109 -18.86 3.63 -29.00
CA SER A 109 -18.74 2.84 -30.23
C SER A 109 -17.42 3.10 -30.98
N VAL A 110 -17.05 4.36 -31.11
CA VAL A 110 -15.78 4.78 -31.76
C VAL A 110 -14.57 4.30 -30.95
N TYR A 111 -14.64 4.42 -29.62
CA TYR A 111 -13.60 3.95 -28.73
C TYR A 111 -13.43 2.42 -28.82
N ALA A 112 -14.53 1.67 -28.79
CA ALA A 112 -14.48 0.23 -28.92
C ALA A 112 -13.88 -0.21 -30.26
N TYR A 113 -14.28 0.45 -31.37
CA TYR A 113 -13.70 0.20 -32.68
C TYR A 113 -12.20 0.48 -32.73
N TYR A 114 -11.78 1.62 -32.16
CA TYR A 114 -10.36 1.97 -32.09
C TYR A 114 -9.56 0.96 -31.26
N TRP A 115 -10.14 0.47 -30.15
CA TRP A 115 -9.54 -0.56 -29.29
C TRP A 115 -9.31 -1.87 -30.06
N GLU A 116 -10.30 -2.33 -30.82
CA GLU A 116 -10.18 -3.54 -31.64
C GLU A 116 -9.03 -3.44 -32.64
N LEU A 117 -8.93 -2.31 -33.35
CA LEU A 117 -7.85 -2.07 -34.31
C LEU A 117 -6.46 -2.02 -33.64
N TRP A 118 -6.39 -1.37 -32.49
CA TRP A 118 -5.14 -1.20 -31.77
C TRP A 118 -4.64 -2.51 -31.20
N LEU A 119 -5.50 -3.29 -30.53
CA LEU A 119 -5.14 -4.56 -29.92
C LEU A 119 -4.78 -5.61 -31.00
N ALA A 120 -5.50 -5.60 -32.11
CA ALA A 120 -5.18 -6.46 -33.27
C ALA A 120 -3.75 -6.19 -33.79
N GLN A 121 -3.36 -4.94 -33.97
CA GLN A 121 -2.02 -4.58 -34.44
C GLN A 121 -0.93 -5.06 -33.49
N ILE A 122 -1.09 -4.88 -32.17
CA ILE A 122 -0.11 -5.35 -31.18
C ILE A 122 0.02 -6.86 -31.24
N THR A 123 -1.11 -7.56 -31.27
CA THR A 123 -1.13 -9.03 -31.33
C THR A 123 -0.48 -9.55 -32.61
N LEU A 124 -0.83 -9.00 -33.78
CA LEU A 124 -0.26 -9.38 -35.06
C LEU A 124 1.24 -9.08 -35.14
N ASN A 125 1.70 -7.94 -34.61
CA ASN A 125 3.13 -7.63 -34.56
C ASN A 125 3.93 -8.66 -33.77
N SER A 126 3.37 -9.16 -32.64
CA SER A 126 4.01 -10.25 -31.89
C SER A 126 4.10 -11.55 -32.69
N ILE A 127 3.07 -11.86 -33.49
CA ILE A 127 3.05 -13.06 -34.35
C ILE A 127 4.02 -12.88 -35.51
N ILE A 128 4.09 -11.73 -36.15
CA ILE A 128 5.04 -11.42 -37.22
C ILE A 128 6.48 -11.54 -36.73
N ASP A 129 6.78 -11.07 -35.52
CA ASP A 129 8.12 -11.20 -34.93
C ASP A 129 8.48 -12.68 -34.70
N LEU A 130 7.52 -13.51 -34.23
CA LEU A 130 7.71 -14.96 -34.11
C LEU A 130 7.94 -15.64 -35.45
N GLN A 131 7.23 -15.22 -36.50
CA GLN A 131 7.41 -15.73 -37.87
C GLN A 131 8.80 -15.35 -38.43
N GLN A 132 9.22 -14.09 -38.27
CA GLN A 132 10.52 -13.59 -38.70
C GLN A 132 11.70 -14.28 -38.01
N LYS A 133 11.51 -14.73 -36.77
CA LYS A 133 12.49 -15.53 -36.01
C LYS A 133 12.45 -17.03 -36.34
N ASN A 134 11.64 -17.44 -37.30
CA ASN A 134 11.44 -18.87 -37.70
C ASN A 134 10.98 -19.76 -36.51
N ILE A 135 10.27 -19.16 -35.53
CA ILE A 135 9.71 -19.89 -34.39
C ILE A 135 8.33 -20.45 -34.75
N VAL A 136 7.57 -19.66 -35.50
CA VAL A 136 6.22 -19.99 -35.95
C VAL A 136 6.24 -20.12 -37.49
N GLU A 137 5.76 -21.25 -37.98
CA GLU A 137 5.45 -21.47 -39.39
C GLU A 137 3.94 -21.31 -39.56
N ILE A 138 3.54 -20.48 -40.54
CA ILE A 138 2.15 -20.25 -40.90
C ILE A 138 1.92 -20.99 -42.24
N PRO A 139 1.22 -22.14 -42.25
CA PRO A 139 1.11 -22.98 -43.45
C PRO A 139 0.40 -22.31 -44.63
N ASN A 140 -0.62 -21.50 -44.35
CA ASN A 140 -1.37 -20.75 -45.35
C ASN A 140 -1.69 -19.31 -44.82
N GLU A 141 -0.73 -18.42 -45.01
CA GLU A 141 -0.88 -17.05 -44.51
C GLU A 141 -2.02 -16.28 -45.19
N LYS A 142 -2.28 -16.56 -46.46
CA LYS A 142 -3.38 -15.92 -47.22
C LYS A 142 -4.75 -16.32 -46.64
N GLU A 143 -4.98 -17.62 -46.40
CA GLU A 143 -6.21 -18.09 -45.76
C GLU A 143 -6.40 -17.51 -44.37
N LEU A 144 -5.31 -17.45 -43.59
CA LEU A 144 -5.31 -16.83 -42.26
C LEU A 144 -5.78 -15.39 -42.32
N VAL A 145 -5.21 -14.60 -43.25
CA VAL A 145 -5.58 -13.20 -43.45
C VAL A 145 -7.03 -13.06 -43.93
N GLU A 146 -7.48 -13.92 -44.85
CA GLU A 146 -8.88 -13.93 -45.33
C GLU A 146 -9.86 -14.22 -44.20
N GLN A 147 -9.56 -15.14 -43.28
CA GLN A 147 -10.40 -15.43 -42.10
C GLN A 147 -10.43 -14.25 -41.11
N ILE A 148 -9.28 -13.59 -40.86
CA ILE A 148 -9.23 -12.41 -39.99
C ILE A 148 -10.04 -11.27 -40.59
N ILE A 149 -9.94 -11.02 -41.91
CA ILE A 149 -10.76 -10.04 -42.62
C ILE A 149 -12.26 -10.41 -42.55
N GLY A 150 -12.58 -11.70 -42.51
CA GLY A 150 -13.95 -12.19 -42.29
C GLY A 150 -14.56 -11.79 -40.93
N LEU A 151 -13.76 -11.33 -39.99
CA LEU A 151 -14.26 -10.74 -38.72
C LEU A 151 -14.83 -9.34 -38.90
N LEU A 152 -14.51 -8.65 -40.00
CA LEU A 152 -15.05 -7.32 -40.31
C LEU A 152 -16.49 -7.45 -40.80
N ASN A 153 -17.32 -6.45 -40.45
CA ASN A 153 -18.74 -6.38 -40.89
C ASN A 153 -18.89 -6.12 -42.40
N LYS A 154 -17.86 -5.48 -42.97
CA LYS A 154 -17.77 -5.18 -44.42
C LYS A 154 -16.35 -5.51 -44.90
N LYS A 155 -16.24 -6.27 -46.00
CA LYS A 155 -14.94 -6.52 -46.64
C LYS A 155 -14.39 -5.21 -47.25
N PRO A 156 -13.05 -5.04 -47.28
CA PRO A 156 -12.44 -3.97 -48.04
C PRO A 156 -12.82 -4.01 -49.50
N ASP A 157 -13.21 -2.86 -50.07
CA ASP A 157 -13.59 -2.79 -51.51
C ASP A 157 -12.33 -2.81 -52.41
N ASP A 158 -11.19 -2.24 -51.93
CA ASP A 158 -9.91 -2.15 -52.61
C ASP A 158 -8.75 -2.61 -51.72
N ASN A 159 -7.65 -3.10 -52.32
CA ASN A 159 -6.41 -3.46 -51.64
C ASN A 159 -6.60 -4.46 -50.46
N VAL A 160 -7.21 -5.63 -50.77
CA VAL A 160 -7.34 -6.70 -49.77
C VAL A 160 -5.95 -7.17 -49.32
N PRO A 161 -5.62 -7.11 -48.02
CA PRO A 161 -4.34 -7.62 -47.51
C PRO A 161 -4.08 -9.07 -47.89
N SER A 162 -2.83 -9.39 -48.27
CA SER A 162 -2.44 -10.72 -48.70
C SER A 162 -1.55 -11.47 -47.69
N ASN A 163 -1.00 -10.75 -46.74
CA ASN A 163 -0.14 -11.28 -45.69
C ASN A 163 -0.36 -10.47 -44.37
N LEU A 164 0.23 -10.96 -43.28
CA LEU A 164 0.05 -10.32 -41.96
C LEU A 164 0.60 -8.90 -41.89
N LYS A 165 1.67 -8.57 -42.60
CA LYS A 165 2.21 -7.21 -42.62
C LYS A 165 1.26 -6.24 -43.30
N ASP A 166 0.70 -6.62 -44.43
CA ASP A 166 -0.31 -5.84 -45.14
C ASP A 166 -1.56 -5.65 -44.28
N LEU A 167 -1.94 -6.68 -43.53
CA LEU A 167 -3.08 -6.62 -42.61
C LEU A 167 -2.84 -5.63 -41.45
N VAL A 168 -1.65 -5.58 -40.88
CA VAL A 168 -1.26 -4.57 -39.87
C VAL A 168 -1.30 -3.17 -40.48
N HIS A 169 -0.78 -2.98 -41.70
CA HIS A 169 -0.85 -1.71 -42.42
C HIS A 169 -2.30 -1.29 -42.69
N PHE A 170 -3.16 -2.21 -43.06
CA PHE A 170 -4.57 -1.97 -43.26
C PHE A 170 -5.24 -1.50 -41.96
N PHE A 171 -5.10 -2.21 -40.84
CA PHE A 171 -5.64 -1.78 -39.55
C PHE A 171 -5.06 -0.42 -39.10
N SER A 172 -3.77 -0.18 -39.31
CA SER A 172 -3.15 1.11 -39.03
C SER A 172 -3.74 2.24 -39.89
N SER A 173 -4.11 1.97 -41.16
CA SER A 173 -4.75 2.96 -42.01
C SER A 173 -6.16 3.32 -41.52
N LEU A 174 -6.93 2.34 -41.07
CA LEU A 174 -8.24 2.54 -40.46
C LEU A 174 -8.14 3.34 -39.17
N GLN A 175 -7.16 3.01 -38.33
CA GLN A 175 -6.92 3.73 -37.09
C GLN A 175 -6.57 5.20 -37.33
N ARG A 176 -5.72 5.50 -38.31
CA ARG A 176 -5.41 6.90 -38.74
C ARG A 176 -6.62 7.66 -39.23
N LYS A 177 -7.56 6.98 -39.91
CA LYS A 177 -8.84 7.63 -40.33
C LYS A 177 -9.66 8.01 -39.09
N VAL A 178 -9.73 7.12 -38.11
CA VAL A 178 -10.41 7.44 -36.82
C VAL A 178 -9.72 8.59 -36.13
N ASP A 179 -8.37 8.60 -36.04
CA ASP A 179 -7.61 9.70 -35.45
C ASP A 179 -7.92 11.04 -36.13
N TYR A 180 -7.93 11.07 -37.46
CA TYR A 180 -8.24 12.26 -38.21
C TYR A 180 -9.66 12.77 -37.91
N GLU A 181 -10.67 11.91 -37.98
CA GLU A 181 -12.06 12.29 -37.72
C GLU A 181 -12.29 12.77 -36.29
N VAL A 182 -11.71 12.08 -35.30
CA VAL A 182 -11.80 12.45 -33.90
C VAL A 182 -11.22 13.83 -33.61
N GLU A 183 -10.10 14.20 -34.27
CA GLU A 183 -9.49 15.51 -34.05
C GLU A 183 -10.20 16.63 -34.85
N ASN A 184 -10.81 16.31 -35.98
CA ASN A 184 -11.40 17.29 -36.87
C ASN A 184 -12.92 17.46 -36.78
N CYS A 185 -13.64 16.56 -36.07
CA CYS A 185 -15.11 16.59 -36.03
C CYS A 185 -15.72 17.92 -35.56
N ILE A 186 -15.02 18.68 -34.72
CA ILE A 186 -15.48 20.02 -34.26
C ILE A 186 -15.42 21.07 -35.34
N PHE A 187 -14.66 20.83 -36.42
CA PHE A 187 -14.54 21.75 -37.57
C PHE A 187 -15.49 21.40 -38.72
N ASN A 188 -16.20 20.25 -38.62
CA ASN A 188 -17.21 19.87 -39.59
C ASN A 188 -18.45 20.76 -39.44
N GLU A 189 -19.09 21.15 -40.53
CA GLU A 189 -20.25 22.07 -40.54
C GLU A 189 -21.40 21.58 -39.67
N ASP A 190 -21.58 20.26 -39.56
CA ASP A 190 -22.66 19.61 -38.77
C ASP A 190 -22.16 18.98 -37.46
N ASN A 191 -20.91 19.17 -37.08
CA ASN A 191 -20.24 18.55 -35.91
C ASN A 191 -20.33 17.01 -35.88
N LYS A 192 -20.50 16.33 -37.03
CA LYS A 192 -20.60 14.88 -37.09
C LYS A 192 -19.25 14.21 -37.29
N LEU A 193 -19.16 12.96 -36.78
CA LEU A 193 -18.07 12.03 -37.03
C LEU A 193 -18.40 11.19 -38.28
N TYR A 194 -17.52 11.20 -39.26
CA TYR A 194 -17.64 10.41 -40.49
C TYR A 194 -16.77 9.16 -40.42
N ILE A 195 -17.12 8.25 -39.49
CA ILE A 195 -16.36 7.01 -39.24
C ILE A 195 -17.25 5.83 -39.59
N ASP A 196 -16.82 4.99 -40.50
CA ASP A 196 -17.39 3.67 -40.74
C ASP A 196 -16.86 2.68 -39.74
N ILE A 197 -17.71 2.18 -38.83
CA ILE A 197 -17.35 1.17 -37.85
C ILE A 197 -17.42 -0.20 -38.52
N LEU A 198 -16.24 -0.74 -38.88
CA LEU A 198 -16.11 -1.99 -39.61
C LEU A 198 -16.08 -3.23 -38.73
N VAL A 199 -16.04 -3.11 -37.42
CA VAL A 199 -16.01 -4.25 -36.51
C VAL A 199 -16.78 -3.95 -35.23
N SER A 200 -17.53 -4.94 -34.76
CA SER A 200 -18.25 -4.87 -33.48
C SER A 200 -17.30 -5.09 -32.31
N PRO A 201 -17.61 -4.54 -31.11
CA PRO A 201 -16.81 -4.75 -29.92
C PRO A 201 -16.53 -6.24 -29.65
N ALA A 202 -15.35 -6.56 -29.16
CA ALA A 202 -14.88 -7.91 -28.81
C ALA A 202 -14.62 -8.88 -29.99
N ARG A 203 -15.00 -8.52 -31.20
CA ARG A 203 -15.00 -9.48 -32.33
C ARG A 203 -13.60 -9.84 -32.80
N ILE A 204 -12.67 -8.89 -32.98
CA ILE A 204 -11.27 -9.19 -33.31
C ILE A 204 -10.52 -9.65 -32.08
N THR A 205 -10.76 -8.99 -30.95
CA THR A 205 -10.09 -9.34 -29.66
C THR A 205 -10.22 -10.82 -29.33
N TYR A 206 -11.38 -11.45 -29.61
CA TYR A 206 -11.59 -12.89 -29.42
C TYR A 206 -11.35 -13.70 -30.69
N GLY A 207 -11.77 -13.20 -31.85
CA GLY A 207 -11.70 -13.93 -33.10
C GLY A 207 -10.29 -14.19 -33.58
N LEU A 208 -9.39 -13.23 -33.41
CA LEU A 208 -7.98 -13.38 -33.81
C LEU A 208 -7.27 -14.53 -33.05
N PRO A 209 -7.32 -14.63 -31.70
CA PRO A 209 -6.80 -15.79 -30.98
C PRO A 209 -7.41 -17.13 -31.42
N VAL A 210 -8.72 -17.17 -31.66
CA VAL A 210 -9.39 -18.41 -32.12
C VAL A 210 -8.85 -18.83 -33.46
N ILE A 211 -8.82 -17.95 -34.46
CA ILE A 211 -8.29 -18.24 -35.80
C ILE A 211 -6.82 -18.70 -35.72
N MET A 212 -6.01 -18.05 -34.88
CA MET A 212 -4.62 -18.43 -34.67
C MET A 212 -4.47 -19.84 -34.09
N THR A 213 -5.30 -20.18 -33.08
CA THR A 213 -5.23 -21.53 -32.47
C THR A 213 -5.76 -22.63 -33.37
N GLU A 214 -6.66 -22.30 -34.31
CA GLU A 214 -7.21 -23.27 -35.27
C GLU A 214 -6.29 -23.49 -36.48
N LEU A 215 -5.72 -22.43 -37.05
CA LEU A 215 -4.97 -22.50 -38.31
C LEU A 215 -3.45 -22.61 -38.14
N VAL A 216 -2.90 -22.23 -37.01
CA VAL A 216 -1.46 -22.25 -36.79
C VAL A 216 -1.08 -23.28 -35.72
N PRO A 217 -0.47 -24.42 -36.08
CA PRO A 217 -0.20 -25.53 -35.16
C PRO A 217 0.54 -25.12 -33.88
N PHE A 218 1.45 -24.16 -33.97
CA PHE A 218 2.20 -23.66 -32.82
C PHE A 218 1.32 -23.08 -31.71
N PHE A 219 0.19 -22.46 -32.04
CA PHE A 219 -0.68 -21.81 -31.06
C PHE A 219 -1.79 -22.72 -30.53
N LYS A 220 -1.96 -23.94 -31.04
CA LYS A 220 -3.06 -24.86 -30.73
C LYS A 220 -3.28 -25.10 -29.21
N ASP A 221 -2.19 -25.15 -28.44
CA ASP A 221 -2.20 -25.42 -27.00
C ASP A 221 -1.84 -24.17 -26.15
N LYS A 222 -1.84 -22.99 -26.76
CA LYS A 222 -1.42 -21.74 -26.13
C LYS A 222 -2.58 -20.76 -25.98
N ILE A 223 -2.51 -19.95 -24.93
CA ILE A 223 -3.46 -18.90 -24.63
C ILE A 223 -2.84 -17.54 -24.95
N PHE A 224 -3.59 -16.68 -25.63
CA PHE A 224 -3.24 -15.27 -25.75
C PHE A 224 -3.62 -14.55 -24.46
N LEU A 225 -2.60 -14.17 -23.70
CA LEU A 225 -2.75 -13.49 -22.39
C LEU A 225 -2.71 -11.99 -22.59
N TYR A 226 -3.85 -11.32 -22.58
CA TYR A 226 -3.94 -9.87 -22.64
C TYR A 226 -3.65 -9.26 -21.27
N LEU A 227 -2.59 -8.48 -21.16
CA LEU A 227 -2.09 -7.83 -19.96
C LEU A 227 -2.40 -6.33 -20.06
N ILE A 228 -3.59 -5.92 -19.59
CA ILE A 228 -4.11 -4.55 -19.70
C ILE A 228 -3.76 -3.79 -18.43
N ASP A 229 -2.83 -2.84 -18.50
CA ASP A 229 -2.33 -2.10 -17.33
C ASP A 229 -2.86 -0.68 -17.26
N GLU A 230 -2.94 -0.14 -16.03
CA GLU A 230 -3.36 1.22 -15.73
C GLU A 230 -4.81 1.54 -16.17
N LEU A 231 -5.75 0.65 -15.85
CA LEU A 231 -7.17 0.82 -16.16
C LEU A 231 -7.75 2.16 -15.67
N GLU A 232 -7.21 2.71 -14.59
CA GLU A 232 -7.60 4.02 -14.05
C GLU A 232 -7.45 5.20 -15.01
N ASN A 233 -6.68 5.06 -16.09
CA ASN A 233 -6.44 6.12 -17.06
C ASN A 233 -7.51 6.20 -18.16
N ILE A 234 -8.48 5.30 -18.18
CA ILE A 234 -9.64 5.37 -19.08
C ILE A 234 -10.91 5.71 -18.32
N SER A 235 -11.86 6.36 -18.96
CA SER A 235 -13.11 6.83 -18.37
C SER A 235 -14.03 5.66 -17.96
N GLU A 236 -15.04 5.92 -17.14
CA GLU A 236 -16.04 4.93 -16.73
C GLU A 236 -16.75 4.31 -17.94
N ASN A 237 -17.15 5.12 -18.93
CA ASN A 237 -17.81 4.64 -20.13
C ASN A 237 -16.88 3.74 -20.98
N GLN A 238 -15.60 4.07 -21.05
CA GLN A 238 -14.60 3.24 -21.73
C GLN A 238 -14.32 1.94 -20.99
N GLN A 239 -14.36 1.94 -19.65
CA GLN A 239 -14.19 0.72 -18.85
C GLN A 239 -15.31 -0.30 -19.10
N LYS A 240 -16.53 0.11 -19.52
CA LYS A 240 -17.61 -0.80 -19.90
C LYS A 240 -17.20 -1.78 -21.01
N LEU A 241 -16.34 -1.34 -21.96
CA LEU A 241 -15.76 -2.24 -22.96
C LEU A 241 -14.93 -3.33 -22.31
N ILE A 242 -14.03 -2.97 -21.39
CA ILE A 242 -13.20 -3.95 -20.67
C ILE A 242 -14.05 -4.92 -19.86
N GLN A 243 -15.13 -4.42 -19.22
CA GLN A 243 -16.09 -5.27 -18.52
C GLN A 243 -16.84 -6.22 -19.46
N THR A 244 -17.12 -5.80 -20.69
CA THR A 244 -17.70 -6.67 -21.72
C THR A 244 -16.71 -7.78 -22.11
N LEU A 245 -15.44 -7.46 -22.30
CA LEU A 245 -14.40 -8.44 -22.56
C LEU A 245 -14.24 -9.45 -21.41
N ILE A 246 -14.33 -9.02 -20.14
CA ILE A 246 -14.30 -9.93 -18.99
C ILE A 246 -15.44 -10.93 -19.04
N ARG A 247 -16.64 -10.51 -19.45
CA ARG A 247 -17.85 -11.34 -19.47
C ARG A 247 -17.86 -12.39 -20.58
N GLU A 248 -17.36 -12.04 -21.75
CA GLU A 248 -17.34 -12.89 -22.94
C GLU A 248 -16.15 -13.85 -22.92
N LYS A 249 -16.15 -14.82 -21.99
CA LYS A 249 -15.02 -15.78 -21.84
C LYS A 249 -14.80 -16.62 -23.09
N ASN A 250 -13.52 -16.86 -23.41
CA ASN A 250 -13.09 -17.74 -24.49
C ASN A 250 -11.89 -18.60 -24.03
N THR A 251 -11.70 -19.77 -24.66
CA THR A 251 -10.61 -20.69 -24.33
C THR A 251 -9.26 -20.32 -24.95
N SER A 252 -9.27 -19.53 -26.02
CA SER A 252 -8.06 -19.14 -26.75
C SER A 252 -7.39 -17.87 -26.21
N CYS A 253 -8.08 -17.08 -25.39
CA CYS A 253 -7.49 -15.89 -24.74
C CYS A 253 -8.06 -15.62 -23.37
N THR A 254 -7.33 -14.82 -22.57
CA THR A 254 -7.72 -14.42 -21.23
C THR A 254 -7.15 -13.05 -20.89
N PHE A 255 -7.65 -12.42 -19.83
CA PHE A 255 -7.29 -11.05 -19.45
C PHE A 255 -6.70 -10.99 -18.05
N ARG A 256 -5.65 -10.18 -17.88
CA ARG A 256 -5.13 -9.72 -16.58
C ARG A 256 -5.15 -8.22 -16.61
N ILE A 257 -5.95 -7.62 -15.74
CA ILE A 257 -6.25 -6.19 -15.78
C ILE A 257 -5.65 -5.55 -14.53
N GLY A 258 -4.65 -4.71 -14.73
CA GLY A 258 -3.97 -3.96 -13.67
C GLY A 258 -4.65 -2.62 -13.42
N ALA A 259 -5.01 -2.36 -12.16
CA ALA A 259 -5.59 -1.09 -11.75
C ALA A 259 -5.14 -0.67 -10.35
N ARG A 260 -5.23 0.63 -10.05
CA ARG A 260 -5.16 1.12 -8.67
C ARG A 260 -6.42 0.72 -7.90
N LEU A 261 -6.38 0.82 -6.57
CA LEU A 261 -7.53 0.48 -5.72
C LEU A 261 -8.81 1.20 -6.14
N TYR A 262 -8.70 2.46 -6.57
CA TYR A 262 -9.82 3.25 -7.10
C TYR A 262 -9.98 3.18 -8.62
N GLY A 263 -9.19 2.35 -9.29
CA GLY A 263 -9.06 2.34 -10.74
C GLY A 263 -10.22 1.70 -11.48
N VAL A 264 -10.93 0.76 -10.84
CA VAL A 264 -12.16 0.17 -11.39
C VAL A 264 -13.33 1.05 -10.99
N ARG A 265 -13.91 1.75 -11.98
CA ARG A 265 -15.02 2.70 -11.77
C ARG A 265 -16.37 2.08 -12.02
N THR A 266 -16.44 1.01 -12.80
CA THR A 266 -17.67 0.32 -13.14
C THR A 266 -17.42 -1.17 -13.36
N TYR A 267 -18.42 -1.99 -13.04
CA TYR A 267 -18.50 -3.40 -13.41
C TYR A 267 -19.58 -3.65 -14.48
N LYS A 268 -20.26 -2.59 -14.96
CA LYS A 268 -21.29 -2.66 -16.00
C LYS A 268 -20.68 -2.93 -17.36
N THR A 269 -21.35 -3.75 -18.16
CA THR A 269 -20.99 -4.06 -19.54
C THR A 269 -21.61 -3.04 -20.52
N LEU A 270 -21.17 -3.07 -21.79
CA LEU A 270 -21.78 -2.31 -22.87
C LEU A 270 -23.20 -2.86 -23.14
N GLY A 271 -24.19 -1.99 -23.20
CA GLY A 271 -25.53 -2.30 -23.71
C GLY A 271 -26.50 -2.95 -22.74
N SER A 272 -26.13 -3.96 -21.96
CA SER A 272 -27.08 -4.72 -21.15
C SER A 272 -27.34 -4.14 -19.75
N GLY A 273 -26.44 -3.27 -19.26
CA GLY A 273 -26.48 -2.78 -17.87
C GLY A 273 -26.18 -3.85 -16.82
N GLU A 274 -25.88 -5.09 -17.23
CA GLU A 274 -25.47 -6.16 -16.34
C GLU A 274 -24.09 -5.89 -15.74
N GLU A 275 -23.92 -6.29 -14.49
CA GLU A 275 -22.67 -6.12 -13.75
C GLU A 275 -21.92 -7.43 -13.59
N ASN A 276 -20.62 -7.39 -13.85
CA ASN A 276 -19.73 -8.52 -13.56
C ASN A 276 -19.56 -8.67 -12.05
N ARG A 277 -19.45 -9.92 -11.58
CA ARG A 277 -19.28 -10.27 -10.17
C ARG A 277 -17.99 -11.03 -9.95
N GLU A 278 -17.29 -10.66 -8.89
CA GLU A 278 -16.13 -11.41 -8.42
C GLU A 278 -16.52 -12.86 -8.09
N GLY A 279 -15.65 -13.80 -8.45
CA GLY A 279 -15.87 -15.24 -8.28
C GLY A 279 -16.71 -15.89 -9.38
N SER A 280 -17.48 -15.12 -10.16
CA SER A 280 -18.31 -15.59 -11.28
C SER A 280 -17.67 -15.27 -12.62
N GLU A 281 -17.48 -13.98 -12.91
CA GLU A 281 -16.92 -13.50 -14.18
C GLU A 281 -15.41 -13.27 -14.12
N PHE A 282 -14.86 -12.94 -12.96
CA PHE A 282 -13.44 -12.69 -12.76
C PHE A 282 -12.96 -13.04 -11.35
N GLU A 283 -11.66 -13.26 -11.18
CA GLU A 283 -11.00 -13.28 -9.89
C GLU A 283 -10.41 -11.90 -9.58
N GLN A 284 -10.40 -11.49 -8.30
CA GLN A 284 -9.76 -10.25 -7.87
C GLN A 284 -8.61 -10.53 -6.90
N VAL A 285 -7.50 -9.84 -7.10
CA VAL A 285 -6.34 -9.90 -6.21
C VAL A 285 -5.90 -8.48 -5.89
N VAL A 286 -5.77 -8.15 -4.61
CA VAL A 286 -5.15 -6.91 -4.14
C VAL A 286 -3.71 -7.21 -3.76
N LEU A 287 -2.77 -6.82 -4.61
CA LEU A 287 -1.37 -7.27 -4.55
C LEU A 287 -0.66 -6.86 -3.25
N ASP A 288 -0.78 -5.62 -2.82
CA ASP A 288 -0.15 -5.15 -1.59
C ASP A 288 -0.81 -5.74 -0.33
N GLU A 289 -2.09 -6.06 -0.37
CA GLU A 289 -2.76 -6.82 0.70
C GLU A 289 -2.26 -8.26 0.75
N PHE A 290 -2.15 -8.91 -0.41
CA PHE A 290 -1.56 -10.25 -0.52
C PHE A 290 -0.14 -10.28 0.06
N LEU A 291 0.69 -9.30 -0.25
CA LEU A 291 2.05 -9.17 0.27
C LEU A 291 2.06 -8.93 1.79
N ARG A 292 1.15 -8.10 2.32
CA ARG A 292 1.03 -7.86 3.77
C ARG A 292 0.61 -9.10 4.56
N ARG A 293 -0.38 -9.83 4.06
CA ARG A 293 -0.85 -11.08 4.72
C ARG A 293 0.22 -12.15 4.80
N ASN A 294 1.17 -12.15 3.87
CA ASN A 294 2.31 -13.06 3.82
C ASN A 294 3.59 -12.43 4.39
N ASN A 295 3.52 -11.83 5.56
CA ASN A 295 4.59 -11.02 6.17
C ASN A 295 5.98 -11.65 6.12
N LYS A 296 6.11 -12.96 6.46
CA LYS A 296 7.39 -13.66 6.43
C LYS A 296 7.92 -13.77 5.00
N ASN A 297 7.08 -14.20 4.08
CA ASN A 297 7.46 -14.34 2.66
C ASN A 297 7.77 -12.97 2.05
N TYR A 298 7.04 -11.92 2.42
CA TYR A 298 7.30 -10.56 2.00
C TYR A 298 8.67 -10.05 2.50
N ALA A 299 9.00 -10.30 3.76
CA ALA A 299 10.29 -9.90 4.32
C ALA A 299 11.46 -10.58 3.59
N ASP A 300 11.37 -11.90 3.38
CA ASP A 300 12.39 -12.66 2.65
C ASP A 300 12.46 -12.26 1.17
N PHE A 301 11.33 -12.00 0.54
CA PHE A 301 11.25 -11.47 -0.81
C PHE A 301 11.96 -10.12 -0.94
N MET A 302 11.66 -9.18 -0.05
CA MET A 302 12.26 -7.84 -0.10
C MET A 302 13.75 -7.84 0.23
N ARG A 303 14.22 -8.71 1.14
CA ARG A 303 15.67 -8.93 1.34
C ARG A 303 16.33 -9.37 0.04
N ARG A 304 15.79 -10.38 -0.63
CA ARG A 304 16.32 -10.87 -1.92
C ARG A 304 16.29 -9.78 -3.00
N VAL A 305 15.21 -8.99 -3.09
CA VAL A 305 15.12 -7.86 -4.03
C VAL A 305 16.24 -6.85 -3.78
N CYS A 306 16.45 -6.46 -2.52
CA CYS A 306 17.46 -5.47 -2.16
C CYS A 306 18.88 -6.01 -2.41
N GLU A 307 19.18 -7.23 -1.97
CA GLU A 307 20.47 -7.89 -2.17
C GLU A 307 20.78 -8.11 -3.65
N HIS A 308 19.77 -8.50 -4.43
CA HIS A 308 19.90 -8.65 -5.87
C HIS A 308 20.27 -7.33 -6.55
N ARG A 309 19.61 -6.23 -6.17
CA ARG A 309 19.94 -4.87 -6.65
C ARG A 309 21.37 -4.47 -6.29
N LEU A 310 21.81 -4.76 -5.08
CA LEU A 310 23.16 -4.48 -4.63
C LEU A 310 24.20 -5.26 -5.45
N ARG A 311 23.96 -6.57 -5.68
CA ARG A 311 24.84 -7.42 -6.52
C ARG A 311 24.96 -6.89 -7.94
N ARG A 312 23.86 -6.46 -8.56
CA ARG A 312 23.85 -5.86 -9.90
C ARG A 312 24.62 -4.54 -9.99
N ASN A 313 24.75 -3.86 -8.87
CA ASN A 313 25.57 -2.64 -8.75
C ASN A 313 27.01 -2.94 -8.25
N GLY A 314 27.46 -4.18 -8.34
CA GLY A 314 28.81 -4.59 -7.96
C GLY A 314 29.07 -4.57 -6.46
N ILE A 315 28.05 -4.75 -5.64
CA ILE A 315 28.13 -4.86 -4.18
C ILE A 315 27.79 -6.30 -3.81
N TYR A 316 28.80 -7.02 -3.31
CA TYR A 316 28.67 -8.45 -2.97
C TYR A 316 28.85 -8.62 -1.47
N PHE A 317 28.01 -9.45 -0.89
CA PHE A 317 28.11 -9.90 0.49
C PHE A 317 28.72 -11.30 0.53
N SER A 318 29.41 -11.64 1.62
CA SER A 318 29.77 -13.03 1.92
C SER A 318 28.49 -13.85 2.18
N GLU A 319 28.59 -15.18 2.11
CA GLU A 319 27.41 -16.07 2.30
C GLU A 319 26.75 -15.89 3.68
N GLU A 320 27.51 -15.45 4.68
CA GLU A 320 26.99 -15.21 6.04
C GLU A 320 26.39 -13.81 6.23
N GLN A 321 26.64 -12.86 5.33
CA GLN A 321 26.20 -11.47 5.45
C GLN A 321 24.85 -11.25 4.79
N LYS A 322 23.99 -10.48 5.47
CA LYS A 322 22.67 -10.03 4.99
C LYS A 322 22.64 -8.51 4.90
N ILE A 323 21.69 -7.99 4.15
CA ILE A 323 21.47 -6.54 4.06
C ILE A 323 21.24 -5.93 5.45
N ASP A 324 20.62 -6.66 6.36
CA ASP A 324 20.36 -6.25 7.76
C ASP A 324 21.64 -5.84 8.48
N ASP A 325 22.78 -6.49 8.20
CA ASP A 325 24.07 -6.21 8.87
C ASP A 325 24.67 -4.85 8.50
N PHE A 326 24.19 -4.28 7.40
CA PHE A 326 24.65 -2.97 6.88
C PHE A 326 23.70 -1.82 7.22
N ILE A 327 22.61 -2.09 7.93
CA ILE A 327 21.69 -1.08 8.42
C ILE A 327 21.76 -1.10 9.94
N GLU A 328 22.23 0.01 10.53
CA GLU A 328 22.40 0.09 11.96
C GLU A 328 21.06 -0.09 12.68
N SER A 329 21.00 -1.04 13.62
CA SER A 329 19.83 -1.33 14.43
C SER A 329 19.84 -0.50 15.72
N PHE A 330 18.64 -0.33 16.33
CA PHE A 330 18.51 0.37 17.58
C PHE A 330 19.21 -0.39 18.74
N ASN A 331 20.18 0.27 19.37
CA ASN A 331 20.85 -0.24 20.58
C ASN A 331 20.26 0.42 21.82
N MET A 332 19.51 -0.37 22.59
CA MET A 332 18.85 0.10 23.82
C MET A 332 19.85 0.57 24.90
N GLU A 333 20.98 -0.12 25.05
CA GLU A 333 21.96 0.23 26.09
C GLU A 333 22.59 1.60 25.81
N SER A 334 23.02 1.81 24.58
CA SER A 334 23.53 3.11 24.11
C SER A 334 22.49 4.23 24.28
N PHE A 335 21.23 3.93 23.95
CA PHE A 335 20.12 4.90 24.14
C PHE A 335 19.96 5.26 25.61
N PHE A 336 19.91 4.27 26.54
CA PHE A 336 19.75 4.56 27.95
C PHE A 336 20.96 5.29 28.54
N GLN A 337 22.17 4.98 28.11
CA GLN A 337 23.38 5.74 28.51
C GLN A 337 23.27 7.20 28.06
N LYS A 338 22.81 7.45 26.84
CA LYS A 338 22.61 8.80 26.30
C LYS A 338 21.52 9.55 27.06
N VAL A 339 20.41 8.89 27.42
CA VAL A 339 19.36 9.49 28.27
C VAL A 339 19.91 9.86 29.63
N LYS A 340 20.68 8.97 30.28
CA LYS A 340 21.31 9.23 31.59
C LYS A 340 22.31 10.38 31.58
N SER A 341 23.06 10.57 30.48
CA SER A 341 24.06 11.63 30.36
C SER A 341 23.44 13.03 30.22
N LYS A 342 22.15 13.12 29.96
CA LYS A 342 21.44 14.39 29.86
C LYS A 342 21.24 15.02 31.23
N LYS A 343 21.11 16.37 31.25
CA LYS A 343 20.87 17.11 32.49
C LYS A 343 19.62 16.57 33.20
N PRO A 344 19.60 16.47 34.55
CA PRO A 344 18.47 15.96 35.30
C PRO A 344 17.12 16.61 34.95
N SER A 345 17.12 17.92 34.65
CA SER A 345 15.94 18.68 34.24
C SER A 345 15.34 18.21 32.88
N GLN A 346 16.12 17.56 32.02
CA GLN A 346 15.65 17.00 30.75
C GLN A 346 15.36 15.50 30.87
N ALA A 347 16.19 14.74 31.61
CA ALA A 347 16.02 13.32 31.79
C ALA A 347 14.79 12.98 32.66
N GLN A 348 14.40 13.88 33.57
CA GLN A 348 13.31 13.68 34.54
C GLN A 348 12.13 14.64 34.31
N SER A 349 11.90 15.09 33.09
CA SER A 349 10.78 15.98 32.74
C SER A 349 9.41 15.41 33.14
N TYR A 350 9.27 14.08 33.17
CA TYR A 350 8.06 13.39 33.64
C TYR A 350 7.82 13.57 35.14
N PHE A 351 8.86 13.66 35.98
CA PHE A 351 8.68 14.00 37.40
C PHE A 351 8.25 15.44 37.61
N SER A 352 8.78 16.39 36.83
CA SER A 352 8.35 17.78 36.88
C SER A 352 6.85 17.91 36.54
N LYS A 353 6.39 17.19 35.51
CA LYS A 353 4.97 17.12 35.14
C LYS A 353 4.12 16.43 36.21
N LEU A 354 4.60 15.36 36.82
CA LEU A 354 3.90 14.69 37.92
C LEU A 354 3.77 15.60 39.13
N LYS A 355 4.85 16.32 39.50
CA LYS A 355 4.88 17.30 40.57
C LYS A 355 3.83 18.41 40.37
N GLU A 356 3.76 18.97 39.17
CA GLU A 356 2.78 19.96 38.78
C GLU A 356 1.33 19.45 38.96
N LYS A 357 1.06 18.21 38.57
CA LYS A 357 -0.28 17.61 38.65
C LYS A 357 -0.71 17.28 40.08
N LEU A 358 0.24 17.01 40.97
CA LEU A 358 0.00 16.73 42.38
C LEU A 358 -0.12 18.03 43.23
N ARG A 359 0.47 19.15 42.79
CA ARG A 359 0.41 20.42 43.48
C ARG A 359 -1.05 20.86 43.75
N GLY A 360 -1.28 21.39 44.94
CA GLY A 360 -2.61 21.80 45.41
C GLY A 360 -3.54 20.65 45.83
N ARG A 361 -3.05 19.38 45.75
CA ARG A 361 -3.79 18.18 46.16
C ARG A 361 -3.17 17.46 47.34
N MET A 362 -1.87 17.64 47.53
CA MET A 362 -1.05 17.01 48.55
C MET A 362 0.00 17.99 49.09
N ALA A 363 0.56 17.72 50.27
CA ALA A 363 1.66 18.48 50.82
C ALA A 363 2.95 18.26 50.00
N GLU A 364 3.85 19.24 49.96
CA GLU A 364 5.09 19.19 49.18
C GLU A 364 6.00 18.04 49.62
N ASP A 365 6.01 17.72 50.95
CA ASP A 365 6.78 16.57 51.50
C ASP A 365 6.25 15.23 50.99
N GLU A 366 4.93 15.07 50.91
CA GLU A 366 4.30 13.86 50.33
C GLU A 366 4.64 13.70 48.84
N ILE A 367 4.59 14.82 48.09
CA ILE A 367 4.96 14.83 46.67
C ILE A 367 6.43 14.42 46.51
N ASN A 368 7.33 14.96 47.31
CA ASN A 368 8.74 14.61 47.27
C ASN A 368 8.97 13.10 47.64
N SER A 369 8.24 12.59 48.62
CA SER A 369 8.26 11.16 48.98
C SER A 369 7.83 10.27 47.84
N ILE A 370 6.76 10.61 47.11
CA ILE A 370 6.30 9.88 45.91
C ILE A 370 7.40 9.87 44.84
N ILE A 371 8.02 11.02 44.56
CA ILE A 371 9.09 11.09 43.57
C ILE A 371 10.27 10.20 43.92
N VAL A 372 10.71 10.24 45.17
CA VAL A 372 11.80 9.39 45.68
C VAL A 372 11.47 7.91 45.55
N ASN A 373 10.22 7.52 45.87
CA ASN A 373 9.78 6.13 45.76
C ASN A 373 9.71 5.65 44.28
N LEU A 374 9.34 6.53 43.35
CA LEU A 374 9.24 6.16 41.92
C LEU A 374 10.60 6.23 41.19
N SER A 375 11.61 6.89 41.78
CA SER A 375 12.95 7.02 41.20
C SER A 375 13.68 5.68 41.13
N SER A 376 14.50 5.48 40.09
CA SER A 376 15.33 4.30 39.90
C SER A 376 16.60 4.64 39.11
N ASP A 377 17.68 3.91 39.36
CA ASP A 377 18.91 4.00 38.56
C ASP A 377 18.71 3.53 37.12
N ASN A 378 17.71 2.71 36.88
CA ASN A 378 17.33 2.26 35.56
C ASN A 378 16.21 3.14 35.01
N VAL A 379 16.51 3.97 34.00
CA VAL A 379 15.58 4.92 33.39
C VAL A 379 14.31 4.28 32.85
N LEU A 380 14.41 3.05 32.34
CA LEU A 380 13.25 2.30 31.84
C LEU A 380 12.33 1.90 33.00
N ILE A 381 12.89 1.41 34.09
CA ILE A 381 12.14 1.05 35.32
C ILE A 381 11.50 2.32 35.90
N GLU A 382 12.28 3.39 36.04
CA GLU A 382 11.82 4.68 36.58
C GLU A 382 10.61 5.20 35.78
N ARG A 383 10.69 5.20 34.48
CA ARG A 383 9.58 5.66 33.63
C ARG A 383 8.36 4.71 33.71
N THR A 384 8.60 3.42 33.87
CA THR A 384 7.55 2.44 34.10
C THR A 384 6.88 2.63 35.45
N ASN A 385 7.63 2.97 36.52
CA ASN A 385 7.06 3.32 37.84
C ASN A 385 6.08 4.50 37.71
N VAL A 386 6.44 5.56 36.99
CA VAL A 386 5.56 6.71 36.75
C VAL A 386 4.30 6.31 35.99
N PHE A 387 4.42 5.44 34.98
CA PHE A 387 3.26 4.93 34.26
C PHE A 387 2.32 4.11 35.17
N LEU A 388 2.86 3.20 35.98
CA LEU A 388 2.09 2.42 36.94
C LEU A 388 1.41 3.30 37.99
N PHE A 389 2.10 4.34 38.43
CA PHE A 389 1.55 5.31 39.39
C PHE A 389 0.33 6.04 38.82
N TYR A 390 0.41 6.56 37.61
CA TYR A 390 -0.74 7.18 36.94
C TYR A 390 -1.90 6.21 36.77
N ARG A 391 -1.62 4.96 36.43
CA ARG A 391 -2.64 3.91 36.30
C ARG A 391 -3.34 3.67 37.63
N ALA A 392 -2.60 3.46 38.69
CA ALA A 392 -3.16 3.24 40.04
C ALA A 392 -3.95 4.47 40.52
N TRP A 393 -3.45 5.67 40.25
CA TRP A 393 -4.19 6.91 40.54
C TRP A 393 -5.54 7.00 39.82
N ASN A 394 -5.57 6.65 38.52
CA ASN A 394 -6.83 6.56 37.76
C ASN A 394 -7.80 5.54 38.36
N ASP A 395 -7.31 4.36 38.77
CA ASP A 395 -8.14 3.31 39.36
C ASP A 395 -8.74 3.74 40.70
N LEU A 396 -7.97 4.48 41.51
CA LEU A 396 -8.51 5.13 42.75
C LEU A 396 -9.60 6.12 42.44
N SER A 397 -9.47 6.92 41.37
CA SER A 397 -10.45 7.94 41.01
C SER A 397 -11.81 7.34 40.60
N LYS A 398 -11.83 6.06 40.18
CA LYS A 398 -13.04 5.32 39.78
C LYS A 398 -13.76 4.63 40.97
N LYS A 399 -13.07 4.35 42.06
CA LYS A 399 -13.65 3.65 43.21
C LYS A 399 -14.51 4.63 44.04
N LYS A 400 -15.82 4.39 44.08
CA LYS A 400 -16.79 5.21 44.82
C LYS A 400 -16.78 5.02 46.33
N ASN A 401 -16.22 3.91 46.89
CA ASN A 401 -16.26 3.63 48.29
C ASN A 401 -15.01 4.16 48.99
N GLN A 402 -15.21 5.15 49.87
CA GLN A 402 -14.17 5.88 50.63
C GLN A 402 -13.42 4.99 51.68
N LYS A 403 -13.87 3.77 51.98
CA LYS A 403 -13.30 2.97 53.09
C LYS A 403 -11.96 2.26 52.77
N GLU A 404 -11.52 2.22 51.50
CA GLU A 404 -10.25 1.61 51.12
C GLU A 404 -9.41 2.52 50.20
N LYS A 405 -9.38 3.78 50.47
CA LYS A 405 -8.42 4.70 49.75
C LYS A 405 -7.02 4.39 50.26
N LYS A 406 -6.28 3.52 49.54
CA LYS A 406 -4.82 3.53 49.67
C LYS A 406 -4.35 4.94 49.35
N ASP A 407 -3.54 5.52 50.21
CA ASP A 407 -2.90 6.80 49.98
C ASP A 407 -1.97 6.69 48.75
N LEU A 408 -1.85 7.75 47.95
CA LEU A 408 -0.94 7.80 46.82
C LEU A 408 0.52 7.58 47.24
N VAL A 409 0.90 7.98 48.46
CA VAL A 409 2.22 7.71 49.02
C VAL A 409 2.42 6.20 49.20
N GLN A 410 1.41 5.47 49.73
CA GLN A 410 1.48 4.02 49.88
C GLN A 410 1.56 3.30 48.54
N ILE A 411 0.81 3.74 47.55
CA ILE A 411 0.89 3.22 46.18
C ILE A 411 2.30 3.35 45.62
N SER A 412 2.95 4.51 45.82
CA SER A 412 4.32 4.71 45.37
C SER A 412 5.33 3.77 46.05
N LEU A 413 5.09 3.43 47.31
CA LEU A 413 5.90 2.40 48.02
C LEU A 413 5.68 0.99 47.46
N ASP A 414 4.42 0.62 47.25
CA ASP A 414 4.08 -0.70 46.66
C ASP A 414 4.77 -0.86 45.29
N ILE A 415 4.74 0.18 44.45
CA ILE A 415 5.42 0.17 43.13
C ILE A 415 6.93 0.06 43.26
N LYS A 416 7.54 0.73 44.25
CA LYS A 416 8.96 0.63 44.53
C LYS A 416 9.36 -0.81 44.92
N GLU A 417 8.60 -1.46 45.79
CA GLU A 417 8.83 -2.83 46.20
C GLU A 417 8.73 -3.81 45.03
N GLU A 418 7.71 -3.64 44.18
CA GLU A 418 7.58 -4.44 42.95
C GLU A 418 8.75 -4.23 41.97
N ALA A 419 9.24 -3.00 41.82
CA ALA A 419 10.36 -2.68 40.98
C ALA A 419 11.69 -3.27 41.45
N LEU A 420 11.91 -3.32 42.78
CA LEU A 420 13.08 -3.97 43.39
C LEU A 420 13.08 -5.49 43.18
N ASN A 421 11.91 -6.10 43.13
CA ASN A 421 11.74 -7.55 42.92
C ASN A 421 11.68 -7.93 41.42
N TYR A 422 11.79 -6.99 40.50
CA TYR A 422 11.77 -7.24 39.08
C TYR A 422 13.13 -7.70 38.56
N THR A 423 13.13 -8.89 37.90
CA THR A 423 14.25 -9.35 37.10
C THR A 423 13.79 -9.59 35.65
N PRO A 424 14.59 -9.25 34.63
CA PRO A 424 14.21 -9.43 33.21
C PRO A 424 13.84 -10.88 32.84
N GLU A 425 14.34 -11.84 33.59
CA GLU A 425 14.14 -13.29 33.42
C GLU A 425 12.86 -13.79 34.10
N SER A 426 12.29 -13.01 35.03
CA SER A 426 11.07 -13.40 35.74
C SER A 426 9.86 -13.33 34.83
N LYS A 427 9.42 -14.48 34.31
CA LYS A 427 8.12 -14.64 33.65
C LYS A 427 6.94 -14.57 34.65
N ASN A 428 7.09 -13.87 35.75
CA ASN A 428 6.11 -13.85 36.81
C ASN A 428 4.95 -12.91 36.43
N GLU A 429 3.85 -13.48 35.94
CA GLU A 429 2.62 -12.77 35.54
C GLU A 429 2.01 -11.92 36.66
N LYS A 430 2.41 -12.14 37.91
CA LYS A 430 1.95 -11.37 39.07
C LYS A 430 2.70 -10.06 39.28
N ASN A 431 3.86 -9.84 38.64
CA ASN A 431 4.61 -8.59 38.76
C ASN A 431 4.14 -7.57 37.69
N GLN A 432 3.63 -6.41 38.11
CA GLN A 432 3.11 -5.38 37.23
C GLN A 432 4.20 -4.76 36.33
N GLN A 433 5.44 -4.62 36.85
CA GLN A 433 6.60 -4.19 36.04
C GLN A 433 6.85 -5.13 34.88
N ALA A 434 6.90 -6.43 35.14
CA ALA A 434 7.08 -7.45 34.09
C ALA A 434 5.95 -7.40 33.07
N THR A 435 4.70 -7.28 33.53
CA THR A 435 3.53 -7.20 32.66
C THR A 435 3.60 -5.99 31.73
N VAL A 436 3.93 -4.80 32.27
CA VAL A 436 4.04 -3.57 31.48
C VAL A 436 5.21 -3.66 30.51
N LEU A 437 6.40 -4.08 30.95
CA LEU A 437 7.58 -4.15 30.10
C LEU A 437 7.46 -5.22 29.01
N ASN A 438 6.79 -6.32 29.25
CA ASN A 438 6.52 -7.32 28.21
C ASN A 438 5.58 -6.81 27.11
N LYS A 439 4.63 -5.94 27.46
CA LYS A 439 3.61 -5.44 26.52
C LYS A 439 3.95 -4.06 25.93
N PHE A 440 4.52 -3.16 26.71
CA PHE A 440 4.67 -1.72 26.42
C PHE A 440 6.13 -1.23 26.35
N LYS A 441 7.13 -2.10 26.43
CA LYS A 441 8.54 -1.69 26.48
C LYS A 441 8.89 -0.67 25.37
N ARG A 442 8.42 -0.92 24.16
CA ARG A 442 8.68 -0.03 23.03
C ARG A 442 8.00 1.33 23.21
N ASP A 443 6.75 1.34 23.69
CA ASP A 443 6.02 2.58 23.90
C ASP A 443 6.62 3.42 25.03
N ILE A 444 7.13 2.77 26.09
CA ILE A 444 7.89 3.45 27.16
C ILE A 444 9.19 4.06 26.61
N ILE A 445 9.89 3.36 25.73
CA ILE A 445 11.08 3.88 25.04
C ILE A 445 10.73 5.09 24.16
N ASP A 446 9.63 5.02 23.41
CA ASP A 446 9.15 6.14 22.59
C ASP A 446 8.77 7.37 23.46
N MET A 447 8.15 7.13 24.63
CA MET A 447 7.86 8.20 25.61
C MET A 447 9.15 8.84 26.14
N LEU A 448 10.14 8.02 26.53
CA LEU A 448 11.44 8.49 26.98
C LEU A 448 12.16 9.29 25.90
N ALA A 449 12.20 8.79 24.66
CA ALA A 449 12.82 9.48 23.54
C ALA A 449 12.23 10.88 23.36
N ARG A 450 10.90 11.01 23.37
CA ARG A 450 10.22 12.28 23.26
C ARG A 450 10.48 13.22 24.45
N GLU A 451 10.43 12.70 25.67
CA GLU A 451 10.65 13.48 26.89
C GLU A 451 12.08 14.00 27.01
N THR A 452 13.05 13.26 26.47
CA THR A 452 14.46 13.64 26.44
C THR A 452 14.90 14.32 25.15
N ARG A 453 13.95 14.61 24.22
CA ARG A 453 14.22 15.21 22.90
C ARG A 453 15.19 14.39 22.06
N GLU A 454 15.11 13.06 22.17
CA GLU A 454 15.75 12.12 21.26
C GLU A 454 14.81 11.73 20.14
N ASN A 455 15.39 11.25 19.04
CA ASN A 455 14.60 10.70 17.94
C ASN A 455 13.91 9.42 18.38
N ILE A 456 12.63 9.28 18.02
CA ILE A 456 11.92 8.01 18.20
C ILE A 456 12.59 6.95 17.30
N PRO A 457 12.91 5.78 17.86
CA PRO A 457 13.74 4.82 17.15
C PRO A 457 12.94 4.04 16.08
N TYR A 458 12.99 4.47 14.83
CA TYR A 458 12.53 3.76 13.63
C TYR A 458 13.76 3.24 12.88
N TYR A 459 14.47 2.27 13.43
CA TYR A 459 15.78 1.88 12.94
C TYR A 459 15.88 0.40 12.60
N GLY A 460 16.69 0.13 11.58
CA GLY A 460 16.95 -1.22 11.11
C GLY A 460 16.03 -1.68 10.00
N PHE A 461 16.44 -2.72 9.31
CA PHE A 461 15.73 -3.22 8.12
C PHE A 461 14.32 -3.72 8.43
N ASP A 462 14.09 -4.32 9.60
CA ASP A 462 12.76 -4.81 10.02
C ASP A 462 11.76 -3.67 10.24
N ASP A 463 12.19 -2.53 10.78
CA ASP A 463 11.33 -1.34 10.89
C ASP A 463 11.03 -0.76 9.50
N PHE A 464 11.99 -0.76 8.57
CA PHE A 464 11.77 -0.36 7.19
C PHE A 464 10.76 -1.26 6.47
N LEU A 465 10.82 -2.58 6.70
CA LEU A 465 9.83 -3.53 6.17
C LEU A 465 8.42 -3.22 6.70
N ARG A 466 8.27 -2.95 8.00
CA ARG A 466 6.98 -2.58 8.59
C ARG A 466 6.47 -1.26 8.02
N MET A 467 7.35 -0.26 7.87
CA MET A 467 7.02 1.03 7.26
C MET A 467 6.56 0.89 5.81
N SER A 468 7.07 -0.07 5.08
CA SER A 468 6.69 -0.26 3.67
C SER A 468 5.22 -0.64 3.46
N SER A 469 4.53 -1.16 4.48
CA SER A 469 3.12 -1.57 4.43
C SER A 469 2.78 -2.55 3.28
N GLY A 470 3.70 -3.46 2.94
CA GLY A 470 3.53 -4.41 1.83
C GLY A 470 3.75 -3.80 0.44
N THR A 471 4.23 -2.57 0.37
CA THR A 471 4.50 -1.87 -0.89
C THR A 471 6.01 -1.81 -1.16
N PRO A 472 6.54 -2.60 -2.12
CA PRO A 472 7.97 -2.67 -2.42
C PRO A 472 8.62 -1.31 -2.67
N ARG A 473 7.94 -0.42 -3.40
CA ARG A 473 8.43 0.91 -3.74
C ARG A 473 8.67 1.78 -2.51
N ASN A 474 7.86 1.64 -1.46
CA ASN A 474 8.05 2.40 -0.23
C ASN A 474 9.36 2.00 0.46
N LEU A 475 9.64 0.70 0.58
CA LEU A 475 10.92 0.22 1.11
C LEU A 475 12.12 0.71 0.29
N LEU A 476 12.02 0.60 -1.05
CA LEU A 476 13.09 1.05 -1.93
C LEU A 476 13.36 2.56 -1.80
N ASN A 477 12.33 3.39 -1.57
CA ASN A 477 12.52 4.81 -1.34
C ASN A 477 13.16 5.11 0.04
N ILE A 478 12.79 4.37 1.09
CA ILE A 478 13.47 4.49 2.39
C ILE A 478 14.97 4.21 2.23
N LEU A 479 15.33 3.13 1.54
CA LEU A 479 16.72 2.78 1.27
C LEU A 479 17.41 3.79 0.36
N LYS A 480 16.74 4.26 -0.69
CA LYS A 480 17.23 5.29 -1.60
C LYS A 480 17.67 6.56 -0.87
N HIS A 481 16.77 7.08 -0.03
CA HIS A 481 17.04 8.31 0.71
C HIS A 481 18.07 8.10 1.82
N SER A 482 18.02 6.96 2.53
CA SER A 482 19.00 6.63 3.56
C SER A 482 20.41 6.43 2.97
N TYR A 483 20.52 5.80 1.80
CA TYR A 483 21.78 5.68 1.04
C TYR A 483 22.32 7.06 0.64
N LYS A 484 21.47 7.94 0.11
CA LYS A 484 21.82 9.30 -0.26
C LYS A 484 22.41 10.07 0.92
N TRP A 485 21.77 9.97 2.10
CA TRP A 485 22.24 10.65 3.32
C TRP A 485 23.53 10.06 3.86
N THR A 486 23.76 8.75 3.76
CA THR A 486 25.04 8.13 4.11
C THR A 486 26.16 8.70 3.24
N TYR A 487 25.95 8.79 1.92
CA TYR A 487 26.91 9.37 1.01
C TYR A 487 27.18 10.85 1.29
N PHE A 488 26.13 11.61 1.54
CA PHE A 488 26.24 13.05 1.83
C PHE A 488 27.00 13.32 3.13
N ASN A 489 26.75 12.55 4.18
CA ASN A 489 27.36 12.75 5.49
C ASN A 489 28.84 12.30 5.53
N GLU A 490 29.16 11.19 4.88
CA GLU A 490 30.46 10.50 5.02
C GLU A 490 31.32 10.53 3.76
N ALA A 491 30.81 11.05 2.64
CA ALA A 491 31.42 10.97 1.30
C ALA A 491 31.77 9.52 0.89
N LYS A 492 31.06 8.53 1.43
CA LYS A 492 31.24 7.10 1.20
C LYS A 492 29.94 6.43 0.78
N GLU A 493 30.04 5.46 -0.11
CA GLU A 493 28.88 4.68 -0.54
C GLU A 493 28.54 3.62 0.52
N ALA A 494 27.29 3.60 0.98
CA ALA A 494 26.79 2.57 1.86
C ALA A 494 26.95 1.18 1.21
N PHE A 495 27.02 0.13 2.03
CA PHE A 495 27.24 -1.27 1.65
C PHE A 495 28.64 -1.58 1.05
N ARG A 496 29.40 -0.59 0.58
CA ARG A 496 30.79 -0.79 0.12
C ARG A 496 31.76 -0.68 1.31
N ASN A 497 32.81 -1.50 1.31
CA ASN A 497 33.85 -1.48 2.36
C ASN A 497 33.28 -1.55 3.80
N LYS A 498 32.20 -2.31 3.99
CA LYS A 498 31.48 -2.46 5.27
C LYS A 498 30.88 -1.14 5.82
N ILE A 499 30.66 -0.14 4.99
CA ILE A 499 30.01 1.11 5.40
C ILE A 499 28.53 0.82 5.69
N LYS A 500 28.10 1.12 6.91
CA LYS A 500 26.72 0.96 7.35
C LYS A 500 25.91 2.23 7.12
N ILE A 501 24.62 2.07 6.88
CA ILE A 501 23.65 3.17 6.99
C ILE A 501 23.45 3.44 8.48
N ASN A 502 24.02 4.53 8.99
CA ASN A 502 23.93 4.91 10.40
C ASN A 502 22.56 5.49 10.77
N LEU A 503 22.29 5.65 12.08
CA LEU A 503 20.99 6.11 12.59
C LEU A 503 20.60 7.52 12.10
N ASP A 504 21.56 8.43 11.91
CA ASP A 504 21.30 9.78 11.40
C ASP A 504 20.85 9.74 9.93
N ALA A 505 21.54 8.98 9.09
CA ALA A 505 21.17 8.78 7.69
C ALA A 505 19.79 8.11 7.56
N GLN A 506 19.46 7.15 8.44
CA GLN A 506 18.14 6.52 8.51
C GLN A 506 17.06 7.55 8.87
N THR A 507 17.28 8.35 9.91
CA THR A 507 16.33 9.39 10.37
C THR A 507 16.02 10.39 9.26
N LYS A 508 17.06 10.91 8.60
CA LYS A 508 16.91 11.85 7.48
C LYS A 508 16.26 11.20 6.27
N GLY A 509 16.66 9.95 5.95
CA GLY A 509 16.08 9.20 4.85
C GLY A 509 14.60 8.88 5.03
N ILE A 510 14.18 8.59 6.25
CA ILE A 510 12.77 8.40 6.60
C ILE A 510 11.99 9.70 6.41
N LYS A 511 12.53 10.84 6.86
CA LYS A 511 11.89 12.14 6.68
C LYS A 511 11.69 12.47 5.20
N ASP A 512 12.75 12.36 4.39
CA ASP A 512 12.65 12.59 2.94
C ASP A 512 11.64 11.62 2.27
N THR A 513 11.52 10.40 2.80
CA THR A 513 10.54 9.41 2.29
C THR A 513 9.11 9.78 2.64
N ILE A 514 8.86 10.34 3.82
CA ILE A 514 7.55 10.84 4.22
C ILE A 514 7.14 11.99 3.30
N ASP A 515 8.02 12.97 3.07
CA ASP A 515 7.77 14.10 2.19
C ASP A 515 7.49 13.61 0.75
N TRP A 516 8.32 12.67 0.25
CA TRP A 516 8.08 12.01 -1.04
C TRP A 516 6.72 11.30 -1.08
N PHE A 517 6.30 10.61 -0.01
CA PHE A 517 5.02 9.88 0.01
C PHE A 517 3.84 10.83 -0.14
N PHE A 518 3.84 11.96 0.57
CA PHE A 518 2.79 12.97 0.47
C PHE A 518 2.75 13.59 -0.94
N GLU A 519 3.90 13.84 -1.56
CA GLU A 519 3.97 14.37 -2.92
C GLU A 519 3.53 13.36 -3.99
N ASP A 520 4.03 12.11 -3.91
CA ASP A 520 3.76 11.07 -4.92
C ASP A 520 2.30 10.56 -4.89
N ASN A 521 1.67 10.58 -3.72
CA ASN A 521 0.26 10.23 -3.54
C ASN A 521 -0.67 11.45 -3.53
N ARG A 522 -0.17 12.61 -3.94
CA ARG A 522 -0.96 13.83 -4.02
C ARG A 522 -2.19 13.61 -4.88
N ILE A 523 -3.34 14.00 -4.32
CA ILE A 523 -4.65 13.83 -4.93
C ILE A 523 -4.86 14.93 -5.97
N PRO A 524 -5.16 14.63 -7.25
CA PRO A 524 -5.43 15.65 -8.24
C PRO A 524 -6.69 16.45 -7.91
N ALA A 525 -6.62 17.78 -8.00
CA ALA A 525 -7.71 18.75 -8.01
C ALA A 525 -8.05 19.52 -6.72
N LYS A 526 -8.81 20.58 -6.86
CA LYS A 526 -9.14 21.73 -5.99
C LYS A 526 -9.57 21.47 -4.51
N LYS A 527 -9.63 20.20 -4.06
CA LYS A 527 -10.00 19.82 -2.68
C LYS A 527 -8.82 19.26 -1.84
N ASP A 528 -7.63 19.25 -2.40
CA ASP A 528 -6.50 18.43 -1.91
C ASP A 528 -5.99 18.75 -0.51
N GLY A 529 -5.88 20.03 -0.14
CA GLY A 529 -5.41 20.42 1.19
C GLY A 529 -6.27 19.86 2.31
N LYS A 530 -7.58 19.90 2.13
CA LYS A 530 -8.53 19.47 3.16
C LYS A 530 -8.53 17.95 3.41
N LEU A 531 -8.21 17.12 2.41
CA LEU A 531 -8.13 15.66 2.59
C LEU A 531 -6.88 15.26 3.39
N VAL A 532 -5.76 15.94 3.15
CA VAL A 532 -4.55 15.78 3.96
C VAL A 532 -4.81 16.21 5.41
N ASP A 533 -5.64 17.24 5.64
CA ASP A 533 -6.05 17.64 6.98
C ASP A 533 -6.76 16.52 7.73
N CYS A 534 -7.54 15.67 7.06
CA CYS A 534 -8.23 14.55 7.72
C CYS A 534 -7.27 13.47 8.19
N ILE A 535 -6.27 13.12 7.41
CA ILE A 535 -5.24 12.16 7.86
C ILE A 535 -4.38 12.76 8.98
N ASP A 536 -4.14 14.07 8.95
CA ASP A 536 -3.42 14.78 10.02
C ASP A 536 -4.25 14.79 11.33
N ARG A 537 -5.58 15.02 11.26
CA ARG A 537 -6.47 14.88 12.43
C ARG A 537 -6.41 13.46 13.02
N LEU A 538 -6.48 12.42 12.18
CA LEU A 538 -6.36 11.05 12.64
C LEU A 538 -5.02 10.79 13.31
N GLY A 539 -3.93 11.19 12.68
CA GLY A 539 -2.59 11.06 13.24
C GLY A 539 -2.41 11.79 14.56
N LYS A 540 -2.90 13.03 14.65
CA LYS A 540 -2.92 13.84 15.90
C LYS A 540 -3.75 13.14 16.97
N PHE A 541 -4.94 12.65 16.64
CA PHE A 541 -5.80 11.96 17.59
C PHE A 541 -5.10 10.75 18.20
N LEU A 542 -4.53 9.86 17.37
CA LEU A 542 -3.81 8.68 17.84
C LEU A 542 -2.54 9.05 18.63
N ARG A 543 -1.81 10.09 18.20
CA ARG A 543 -0.62 10.59 18.90
C ARG A 543 -0.93 11.11 20.29
N GLU A 544 -1.98 11.89 20.45
CA GLU A 544 -2.39 12.42 21.74
C GLU A 544 -2.83 11.32 22.71
N LEU A 545 -3.45 10.25 22.22
CA LEU A 545 -3.77 9.06 23.01
C LEU A 545 -2.51 8.28 23.42
N LYS A 546 -1.58 8.06 22.47
CA LYS A 546 -0.33 7.33 22.73
C LYS A 546 0.50 7.97 23.84
N TYR A 547 0.60 9.29 23.83
CA TYR A 547 1.43 10.05 24.78
C TYR A 547 0.67 10.60 25.97
N SER A 548 -0.53 10.08 26.23
CA SER A 548 -1.27 10.35 27.45
C SER A 548 -0.62 9.66 28.67
N ASP A 549 -1.00 10.08 29.88
CA ASP A 549 -0.46 9.49 31.12
C ASP A 549 -0.79 7.99 31.24
N ILE A 550 -1.98 7.60 30.79
CA ILE A 550 -2.44 6.21 30.69
C ILE A 550 -3.00 5.94 29.27
N PRO A 551 -2.17 5.60 28.31
CA PRO A 551 -2.66 5.26 26.97
C PRO A 551 -3.75 4.19 27.02
N PRO A 552 -4.83 4.32 26.22
CA PRO A 552 -5.94 3.37 26.23
C PRO A 552 -5.55 1.98 25.72
N GLU A 553 -4.56 1.92 24.83
CA GLU A 553 -4.07 0.70 24.20
C GLU A 553 -2.56 0.72 24.01
N CYS A 554 -1.96 -0.47 23.85
CA CYS A 554 -0.57 -0.58 23.47
C CYS A 554 -0.37 -0.23 22.00
N SER A 555 0.73 0.45 21.70
CA SER A 555 1.22 0.61 20.30
C SER A 555 0.13 1.10 19.36
N ILE A 556 -0.52 2.22 19.72
CA ILE A 556 -1.68 2.78 19.04
C ILE A 556 -1.34 3.16 17.60
N ASN A 557 -1.82 2.37 16.64
CA ASN A 557 -1.81 2.70 15.22
C ASN A 557 -2.95 2.02 14.44
N ILE A 558 -3.69 1.12 15.11
CA ILE A 558 -4.86 0.45 14.56
C ILE A 558 -6.12 1.11 15.10
N PHE A 559 -7.05 1.42 14.22
CA PHE A 559 -8.35 1.93 14.61
C PHE A 559 -9.48 1.16 13.90
N GLY A 560 -10.62 1.08 14.57
CA GLY A 560 -11.84 0.49 14.04
C GLY A 560 -12.94 1.53 13.97
N LEU A 561 -13.79 1.45 12.93
CA LEU A 561 -14.98 2.27 12.81
C LEU A 561 -16.08 1.53 12.03
N ASN A 562 -17.30 2.00 12.17
CA ASN A 562 -18.43 1.55 11.34
C ASN A 562 -18.68 2.59 10.25
N LEU A 563 -18.35 2.24 8.99
CA LEU A 563 -18.52 3.13 7.84
C LEU A 563 -19.99 3.40 7.51
N GLU A 564 -20.91 2.49 7.85
CA GLU A 564 -22.34 2.65 7.56
C GLU A 564 -22.97 3.80 8.33
N ASN A 565 -22.42 4.10 9.52
CA ASN A 565 -22.90 5.16 10.39
C ASN A 565 -22.35 6.54 10.04
N LEU A 566 -21.47 6.65 9.05
CA LEU A 566 -20.87 7.92 8.64
C LEU A 566 -21.73 8.64 7.61
N SER A 567 -21.67 9.98 7.64
CA SER A 567 -22.21 10.81 6.56
C SER A 567 -21.55 10.48 5.22
N ASP A 568 -22.24 10.78 4.13
CA ASP A 568 -21.69 10.55 2.78
C ASP A 568 -20.38 11.32 2.55
N GLU A 569 -20.22 12.50 3.13
CA GLU A 569 -18.98 13.29 3.04
C GLU A 569 -17.83 12.60 3.77
N ALA A 570 -18.02 12.20 5.03
CA ALA A 570 -17.01 11.51 5.81
C ALA A 570 -16.63 10.16 5.17
N ARG A 571 -17.63 9.42 4.67
CA ARG A 571 -17.41 8.15 3.97
C ARG A 571 -16.63 8.33 2.67
N ARG A 572 -16.94 9.35 1.86
CA ARG A 572 -16.18 9.68 0.64
C ARG A 572 -14.75 10.04 0.97
N THR A 573 -14.52 10.87 2.00
CA THR A 573 -13.18 11.24 2.43
C THR A 573 -12.40 10.01 2.91
N PHE A 574 -13.01 9.16 3.72
CA PHE A 574 -12.38 7.93 4.19
C PHE A 574 -11.98 7.00 3.02
N ASN A 575 -12.92 6.70 2.11
CA ASN A 575 -12.66 5.88 0.93
C ASN A 575 -11.54 6.48 0.07
N PHE A 576 -11.47 7.79 0.01
CA PHE A 576 -10.41 8.49 -0.71
C PHE A 576 -9.04 8.26 -0.08
N LEU A 577 -8.93 8.39 1.24
CA LEU A 577 -7.68 8.13 1.98
C LEU A 577 -7.24 6.66 1.85
N GLU A 578 -8.17 5.71 1.82
CA GLU A 578 -7.90 4.30 1.58
C GLU A 578 -7.41 4.07 0.14
N ASN A 579 -8.12 4.60 -0.85
CA ASN A 579 -7.80 4.47 -2.27
C ASN A 579 -6.41 5.04 -2.63
N TYR A 580 -5.99 6.10 -1.95
CA TYR A 580 -4.65 6.69 -2.10
C TYR A 580 -3.63 6.14 -1.11
N SER A 581 -4.00 5.08 -0.38
CA SER A 581 -3.12 4.34 0.53
C SER A 581 -2.56 5.16 1.70
N TYR A 582 -3.22 6.22 2.12
CA TYR A 582 -2.94 6.89 3.40
C TYR A 582 -3.40 6.03 4.58
N ILE A 583 -4.50 5.32 4.37
CA ILE A 583 -5.08 4.33 5.27
C ILE A 583 -5.07 2.98 4.56
N VAL A 584 -4.72 1.94 5.30
CA VAL A 584 -4.71 0.56 4.78
C VAL A 584 -5.56 -0.33 5.68
N GLN A 585 -6.36 -1.20 5.08
CA GLN A 585 -7.15 -2.16 5.84
C GLN A 585 -6.23 -3.12 6.60
N SER A 586 -6.57 -3.38 7.86
CA SER A 586 -5.91 -4.38 8.70
C SER A 586 -6.39 -5.79 8.35
N GLU A 587 -5.57 -6.79 8.67
CA GLU A 587 -5.87 -8.20 8.36
C GLU A 587 -6.99 -8.80 9.20
N GLU A 588 -7.37 -8.17 10.32
CA GLU A 588 -8.34 -8.69 11.27
C GLU A 588 -9.60 -7.82 11.34
N ASP A 589 -10.70 -8.30 10.79
CA ASP A 589 -12.02 -7.80 11.17
C ASP A 589 -12.36 -8.33 12.56
N ARG A 590 -12.64 -7.45 13.50
CA ARG A 590 -13.01 -7.87 14.86
C ARG A 590 -14.52 -7.68 15.09
N ARG A 591 -15.12 -8.69 15.72
CA ARG A 591 -16.46 -8.57 16.30
C ARG A 591 -16.33 -7.89 17.65
N ASP A 592 -17.16 -6.90 17.92
CA ASP A 592 -17.35 -6.39 19.27
C ASP A 592 -17.87 -7.54 20.17
N LYS A 593 -17.22 -7.75 21.30
CA LYS A 593 -17.63 -8.79 22.26
C LYS A 593 -19.02 -8.54 22.88
N ASN A 594 -19.51 -7.29 22.83
CA ASN A 594 -20.75 -6.85 23.47
C ASN A 594 -21.87 -6.48 22.49
N SER A 595 -21.58 -6.37 21.20
CA SER A 595 -22.56 -6.16 20.15
C SER A 595 -22.22 -7.03 18.95
N ASN A 596 -23.24 -7.48 18.19
CA ASN A 596 -23.03 -8.25 16.95
C ASN A 596 -22.39 -7.44 15.82
N ASN A 597 -21.93 -6.22 16.09
CA ASN A 597 -21.33 -5.31 15.13
C ASN A 597 -19.93 -5.77 14.73
N LYS A 598 -19.71 -5.96 13.45
CA LYS A 598 -18.38 -6.15 12.86
C LYS A 598 -17.76 -4.78 12.61
N TYR A 599 -16.66 -4.49 13.28
CA TYR A 599 -15.83 -3.35 12.95
C TYR A 599 -14.75 -3.75 11.95
N ARG A 600 -14.69 -3.05 10.83
CA ARG A 600 -13.50 -3.11 9.98
C ARG A 600 -12.38 -2.34 10.66
N THR A 601 -11.19 -2.91 10.64
CA THR A 601 -10.02 -2.31 11.26
C THR A 601 -9.04 -1.82 10.20
N TYR A 602 -8.43 -0.70 10.50
CA TYR A 602 -7.55 0.03 9.59
C TYR A 602 -6.30 0.52 10.31
N ASN A 603 -5.25 0.76 9.53
CA ASN A 603 -4.01 1.38 10.00
C ASN A 603 -3.69 2.61 9.16
N ILE A 604 -3.00 3.58 9.73
CA ILE A 604 -2.27 4.56 8.93
C ILE A 604 -1.16 3.83 8.18
N ASN A 605 -0.87 4.23 6.95
CA ASN A 605 0.22 3.64 6.17
C ASN A 605 1.55 3.77 6.93
N GLY A 606 2.28 2.66 7.03
CA GLY A 606 3.52 2.57 7.79
C GLY A 606 4.57 3.61 7.41
N THR A 607 4.62 3.99 6.12
CA THR A 607 5.58 4.97 5.60
C THR A 607 5.43 6.35 6.26
N ILE A 608 4.20 6.74 6.61
CA ILE A 608 3.91 8.05 7.20
C ILE A 608 3.66 8.01 8.73
N ILE A 609 3.67 6.82 9.34
CA ILE A 609 3.53 6.67 10.79
C ILE A 609 4.54 7.53 11.58
N PRO A 610 5.83 7.63 11.19
CA PRO A 610 6.79 8.43 11.93
C PRO A 610 6.49 9.94 11.94
N HIS A 611 5.69 10.43 11.00
CA HIS A 611 5.25 11.84 10.99
C HIS A 611 4.54 12.25 12.27
N TRP A 612 3.75 11.34 12.84
CA TRP A 612 3.05 11.56 14.12
C TRP A 612 3.68 10.82 15.29
N GLU A 613 4.89 10.31 15.15
CA GLU A 613 5.59 9.58 16.20
C GLU A 613 4.82 8.36 16.75
N LEU A 614 4.02 7.71 15.90
CA LEU A 614 3.23 6.53 16.28
C LEU A 614 4.08 5.25 16.26
N SER A 615 3.56 4.17 16.86
CA SER A 615 4.25 2.87 16.87
C SER A 615 4.10 2.13 15.54
N LEU A 616 5.16 1.44 15.10
CA LEU A 616 5.08 0.48 13.99
C LEU A 616 4.50 -0.87 14.42
N SER A 617 4.42 -1.14 15.71
CA SER A 617 3.85 -2.37 16.25
C SER A 617 2.33 -2.34 16.11
N LYS A 618 1.76 -3.49 15.74
CA LYS A 618 0.30 -3.64 15.55
C LYS A 618 -0.29 -4.38 16.76
N ARG A 619 -0.46 -3.66 17.87
CA ARG A 619 -1.06 -4.21 19.09
C ARG A 619 -2.15 -3.28 19.61
N GLY A 620 -3.31 -3.84 19.93
CA GLY A 620 -4.46 -3.08 20.37
C GLY A 620 -5.19 -2.35 19.24
N ILE A 621 -6.43 -1.98 19.51
CA ILE A 621 -7.31 -1.29 18.55
C ILE A 621 -8.04 -0.18 19.28
N VAL A 622 -8.03 1.02 18.70
CA VAL A 622 -8.84 2.14 19.16
C VAL A 622 -10.14 2.16 18.33
N ILE A 623 -11.26 1.89 18.97
CA ILE A 623 -12.56 2.04 18.31
C ILE A 623 -12.95 3.51 18.34
N LEU A 624 -13.15 4.10 17.17
CA LEU A 624 -13.67 5.45 17.00
C LEU A 624 -15.18 5.41 17.14
N SER A 625 -15.73 6.27 17.99
CA SER A 625 -17.18 6.51 17.99
C SER A 625 -17.59 7.19 16.66
N THR A 626 -18.88 7.11 16.32
CA THR A 626 -19.40 7.79 15.12
C THR A 626 -19.07 9.29 15.13
N GLU A 627 -19.22 9.95 16.29
CA GLU A 627 -18.88 11.38 16.42
C GLU A 627 -17.40 11.67 16.21
N GLU A 628 -16.50 10.83 16.73
CA GLU A 628 -15.06 10.97 16.53
C GLU A 628 -14.70 10.76 15.08
N ALA A 629 -15.22 9.69 14.45
CA ALA A 629 -14.97 9.40 13.04
C ALA A 629 -15.52 10.53 12.13
N GLU A 630 -16.73 11.04 12.41
CA GLU A 630 -17.28 12.22 11.70
C GLU A 630 -16.35 13.43 11.85
N SER A 631 -15.90 13.74 13.06
CA SER A 631 -15.05 14.92 13.29
C SER A 631 -13.67 14.80 12.62
N ILE A 632 -13.16 13.57 12.44
CA ILE A 632 -11.89 13.31 11.76
C ILE A 632 -12.06 13.39 10.26
N PHE A 633 -13.06 12.70 9.69
CA PHE A 633 -13.18 12.49 8.25
C PHE A 633 -14.13 13.46 7.54
N ASN A 634 -14.95 14.22 8.27
CA ASN A 634 -15.78 15.27 7.68
C ASN A 634 -15.00 16.59 7.64
N LEU A 635 -14.80 17.10 6.42
CA LEU A 635 -14.01 18.32 6.17
C LEU A 635 -14.56 19.57 6.85
N ASN A 636 -15.87 19.59 7.13
CA ASN A 636 -16.56 20.75 7.70
C ASN A 636 -16.65 20.73 9.23
N GLN A 637 -16.10 19.70 9.93
CA GLN A 637 -16.20 19.54 11.39
C GLN A 637 -14.86 19.75 12.12
N SER A 638 -14.02 20.70 11.71
CA SER A 638 -12.73 20.96 12.37
C SER A 638 -12.86 21.41 13.83
N ASP A 639 -13.82 22.29 14.14
CA ASP A 639 -14.00 22.82 15.50
C ASP A 639 -14.47 21.72 16.45
N LYS A 640 -15.35 20.85 15.98
CA LYS A 640 -15.84 19.70 16.75
C LYS A 640 -14.71 18.69 17.03
N PHE A 641 -13.75 18.52 16.09
CA PHE A 641 -12.58 17.68 16.32
C PHE A 641 -11.74 18.15 17.52
N GLU A 642 -11.44 19.43 17.62
CA GLU A 642 -10.65 19.98 18.74
C GLU A 642 -11.39 19.82 20.08
N GLU A 643 -12.71 19.96 20.10
CA GLU A 643 -13.52 19.72 21.31
C GLU A 643 -13.46 18.25 21.75
N LEU A 644 -13.68 17.31 20.83
CA LEU A 644 -13.66 15.88 21.12
C LEU A 644 -12.27 15.41 21.54
N LEU A 645 -11.23 15.90 20.88
CA LEU A 645 -9.84 15.61 21.25
C LEU A 645 -9.56 16.08 22.70
N ARG A 646 -10.03 17.28 23.08
CA ARG A 646 -9.89 17.80 24.44
C ARG A 646 -10.64 16.94 25.47
N LYS A 647 -11.85 16.45 25.15
CA LYS A 647 -12.62 15.53 26.00
C LYS A 647 -11.85 14.21 26.20
N ARG A 648 -11.32 13.63 25.12
CA ARG A 648 -10.50 12.41 25.18
C ARG A 648 -9.23 12.62 26.02
N LYS A 649 -8.50 13.71 25.81
CA LYS A 649 -7.31 14.04 26.60
C LYS A 649 -7.58 14.08 28.11
N LYS A 650 -8.67 14.69 28.54
CA LYS A 650 -9.05 14.74 29.96
C LYS A 650 -9.29 13.36 30.57
N ARG A 651 -9.73 12.40 29.79
CA ARG A 651 -10.00 11.03 30.26
C ARG A 651 -8.72 10.24 30.58
N TYR A 652 -7.66 10.45 29.81
CA TYR A 652 -6.43 9.68 29.88
C TYR A 652 -5.26 10.41 30.54
N ASN A 653 -5.47 11.62 31.00
CA ASN A 653 -4.45 12.42 31.68
C ASN A 653 -4.90 12.86 33.07
N ALA A 654 -3.98 12.82 34.02
CA ALA A 654 -4.20 13.33 35.37
C ALA A 654 -4.35 14.89 35.38
N PRO A 655 -5.16 15.48 36.27
CA PRO A 655 -6.06 14.80 37.18
C PRO A 655 -7.23 14.15 36.45
N PHE A 656 -7.45 12.87 36.73
CA PHE A 656 -8.49 12.13 36.04
C PHE A 656 -9.89 12.61 36.41
N ALA A 657 -10.73 12.91 35.43
CA ALA A 657 -12.10 13.30 35.66
C ALA A 657 -12.91 12.12 36.23
N GLN A 658 -13.71 12.38 37.27
CA GLN A 658 -14.68 11.38 37.74
C GLN A 658 -15.65 11.10 36.61
N SER A 659 -15.74 9.83 36.16
CA SER A 659 -16.66 9.43 35.11
C SER A 659 -18.09 9.55 35.59
N SER A 660 -18.90 10.37 34.96
CA SER A 660 -20.36 10.24 35.02
C SER A 660 -20.77 8.90 34.38
N LEU A 661 -21.62 8.16 35.08
CA LEU A 661 -21.95 6.73 34.85
C LEU A 661 -22.70 6.37 33.57
N SER A 662 -22.64 7.14 32.49
CA SER A 662 -23.48 6.89 31.32
C SER A 662 -22.76 6.43 30.05
N GLU A 663 -21.41 6.36 30.03
CA GLU A 663 -20.71 5.79 28.88
C GLU A 663 -19.98 4.51 29.29
N GLN A 664 -20.44 3.38 28.74
CA GLN A 664 -19.78 2.09 28.88
C GLN A 664 -18.34 2.24 28.36
N GLN A 665 -17.39 2.09 29.29
CA GLN A 665 -15.96 2.10 28.92
C GLN A 665 -15.68 0.88 28.04
N PRO A 666 -15.01 1.02 26.91
CA PRO A 666 -14.33 -0.12 26.35
C PRO A 666 -13.37 -0.64 27.42
N LYS A 667 -13.47 -1.93 27.76
CA LYS A 667 -12.54 -2.56 28.66
C LYS A 667 -11.15 -2.42 28.06
N THR A 668 -10.21 -1.87 28.84
CA THR A 668 -8.80 -1.84 28.44
C THR A 668 -8.27 -3.28 28.43
N LEU A 669 -7.17 -3.53 27.71
CA LEU A 669 -6.50 -4.83 27.64
C LEU A 669 -6.10 -5.37 29.04
N PHE A 670 -6.22 -4.56 30.07
CA PHE A 670 -5.88 -4.85 31.46
C PHE A 670 -7.08 -5.30 32.31
N ASP A 671 -8.29 -5.24 31.77
CA ASP A 671 -9.50 -5.70 32.45
C ASP A 671 -9.83 -7.18 32.13
N LEU A 672 -8.91 -7.89 31.50
CA LEU A 672 -8.95 -9.35 31.22
C LEU A 672 -8.01 -10.10 32.13
#